data_e6586f2630b92248e471ff0f08fd184e
#
_entry.id   e6586f2630b92248e471ff0f08fd184e
#
_cell.length_a   1.000
_cell.length_b   1.000
_cell.length_c   1.000
_cell.angle_alpha   90.00
_cell.angle_beta   90.00
_cell.angle_gamma   90.00
#
_symmetry.space_group_name_H-M   'P 1'
#
loop_
_entity.id
_entity.type
_entity.pdbx_description
1 polymer ?
#
loop_
_entity_poly.entity_id
_entity_poly.type
_entity_poly.pdbx_seq_one_letter_code
_entity_poly.pdbx_strand_id
1 'polypeptide(L)'
;MPKRLKQTTTATEILTTKDIEIGNNINISQALNRAPGVFMQSGALNTNRLTIRGIGSRNLFGTSKIRAYFKDIPLTNGSGETTIEDFELNAIARINISKGATSSIYGAGLGGTIILNPKNSLLNTSNASAEVSFGSFGLLKKTLSFNHGNSRNSFNGIYSDTESDGFRDNNNYRRQTITLSSNHYVNENNELTFLGSYVDLKAFIPSSINEDDFINNPSAAAFTWQQSQGFEDSQRGIFGVTWKHRYHSKLEHITSLFTSFRNGYEPRPFNILEENTFAYGIRSRFLGTFKVAEKDLKYSVGGEYFKDRYTSKTFENLYQDFPAGTGSVEGDLLSNFKEDRSYYNLFFEADYRISEKLSADIGLNFNQTNYKLNDRFPVTSDNPDQTGTFRFDGIFSPKFGVVFSASDHLNLYSSISHGFSPIALSETLLPDGQINNNLEPETGWNYEIGLRTQLLNNRIQIHTALYRLDVRNLLVARRTGDDQFIGVNAGQTLHDGLELTINSTFIDTEELTLTSFFNLSLNDYKFEEFIDGDNDFSGNDLTGVPSNIMNAGINFSSSLGLYGNINFQHVGEQPITDSNSLFSESYTLTNLKIGFKRRVLDKITLNIFYGIDNIFDEAYASQILINARAFGGNAPRYFYPGNPVNYYAGVNVNYSF
;
A
#
# COMPACT_ATOMS: atom_id res chain seq x y z
N MET A 1 -20.73 -1.30 0.38
CA MET A 1 -21.81 -1.41 -0.64
C MET A 1 -21.32 -0.85 -1.97
N PRO A 2 -21.67 -1.46 -3.12
CA PRO A 2 -21.31 -0.86 -4.41
C PRO A 2 -21.99 0.49 -4.59
N LYS A 3 -21.19 1.56 -4.71
CA LYS A 3 -21.67 2.92 -4.98
C LYS A 3 -20.99 3.46 -6.23
N ARG A 4 -21.68 4.31 -6.98
CA ARG A 4 -21.02 5.11 -8.02
C ARG A 4 -20.13 6.13 -7.34
N LEU A 5 -18.97 6.44 -7.93
CA LEU A 5 -18.02 7.39 -7.34
C LEU A 5 -18.68 8.73 -6.95
N LYS A 6 -19.59 9.24 -7.80
CA LYS A 6 -20.35 10.48 -7.53
C LYS A 6 -21.27 10.42 -6.29
N GLN A 7 -21.51 9.24 -5.73
CA GLN A 7 -22.37 9.01 -4.57
C GLN A 7 -21.57 8.67 -3.31
N THR A 8 -20.25 8.68 -3.36
CA THR A 8 -19.42 8.41 -2.18
C THR A 8 -19.26 9.70 -1.37
N THR A 9 -19.25 9.55 -0.05
CA THR A 9 -19.09 10.64 0.92
C THR A 9 -17.66 10.82 1.39
N THR A 10 -16.69 10.11 0.79
CA THR A 10 -15.26 10.17 1.11
C THR A 10 -14.45 10.33 -0.16
N ALA A 11 -13.28 10.94 -0.05
CA ALA A 11 -12.30 10.97 -1.13
C ALA A 11 -11.90 9.54 -1.50
N THR A 12 -12.26 9.14 -2.70
CA THR A 12 -12.01 7.80 -3.23
C THR A 12 -11.37 7.93 -4.59
N GLU A 13 -10.26 7.22 -4.80
CA GLU A 13 -9.58 7.12 -6.09
C GLU A 13 -9.71 5.70 -6.64
N ILE A 14 -9.83 5.58 -7.96
CA ILE A 14 -9.92 4.30 -8.66
C ILE A 14 -8.85 4.30 -9.75
N LEU A 15 -7.79 3.53 -9.52
CA LEU A 15 -6.78 3.28 -10.53
C LEU A 15 -7.19 2.06 -11.36
N THR A 16 -7.32 2.25 -12.65
CA THR A 16 -7.71 1.20 -13.60
C THR A 16 -6.49 0.48 -14.17
N THR A 17 -6.68 -0.59 -14.93
CA THR A 17 -5.60 -1.26 -15.66
C THR A 17 -4.76 -0.27 -16.49
N LYS A 18 -5.40 0.72 -17.14
CA LYS A 18 -4.68 1.75 -17.90
C LYS A 18 -3.75 2.58 -17.03
N ASP A 19 -4.18 2.90 -15.82
CA ASP A 19 -3.37 3.67 -14.85
C ASP A 19 -2.21 2.85 -14.30
N ILE A 20 -2.40 1.54 -14.11
CA ILE A 20 -1.39 0.60 -13.64
C ILE A 20 -0.34 0.33 -14.74
N GLU A 21 -0.76 0.21 -15.99
CA GLU A 21 0.11 -0.13 -17.14
C GLU A 21 0.87 1.07 -17.73
N ILE A 22 0.73 2.26 -17.17
CA ILE A 22 1.42 3.47 -17.65
C ILE A 22 2.95 3.31 -17.55
N GLY A 23 3.45 2.77 -16.45
CA GLY A 23 4.88 2.59 -16.19
C GLY A 23 5.43 1.24 -16.68
N ASN A 24 6.50 0.81 -16.02
CA ASN A 24 7.27 -0.39 -16.37
C ASN A 24 6.68 -1.71 -15.85
N ASN A 25 5.53 -1.72 -15.19
CA ASN A 25 4.85 -2.90 -14.62
C ASN A 25 5.67 -3.69 -13.59
N ILE A 26 6.67 -3.08 -12.95
CA ILE A 26 7.54 -3.74 -11.95
C ILE A 26 7.23 -3.22 -10.57
N ASN A 27 7.12 -1.90 -10.42
CA ASN A 27 6.85 -1.23 -9.15
C ASN A 27 5.45 -0.59 -9.15
N ILE A 28 4.63 -0.96 -8.16
CA ILE A 28 3.29 -0.41 -7.96
C ILE A 28 3.31 1.09 -7.58
N SER A 29 4.44 1.61 -7.09
CA SER A 29 4.57 3.00 -6.63
C SER A 29 4.22 4.02 -7.71
N GLN A 30 4.62 3.78 -8.96
CA GLN A 30 4.29 4.68 -10.08
C GLN A 30 2.77 4.82 -10.29
N ALA A 31 2.01 3.75 -10.08
CA ALA A 31 0.56 3.79 -10.16
C ALA A 31 -0.07 4.46 -8.93
N LEU A 32 0.38 4.11 -7.72
CA LEU A 32 -0.19 4.63 -6.48
C LEU A 32 0.08 6.12 -6.30
N ASN A 33 1.27 6.59 -6.66
CA ASN A 33 1.66 8.01 -6.55
C ASN A 33 0.84 8.92 -7.45
N ARG A 34 0.09 8.40 -8.41
CA ARG A 34 -0.88 9.19 -9.20
C ARG A 34 -2.12 9.57 -8.41
N ALA A 35 -2.45 8.86 -7.35
CA ALA A 35 -3.60 9.19 -6.51
C ALA A 35 -3.25 10.35 -5.58
N PRO A 36 -3.91 11.53 -5.65
CA PRO A 36 -3.66 12.62 -4.72
C PRO A 36 -3.78 12.17 -3.26
N GLY A 37 -2.90 12.66 -2.38
CA GLY A 37 -2.85 12.28 -0.97
C GLY A 37 -2.24 10.91 -0.69
N VAL A 38 -1.78 10.19 -1.71
CA VAL A 38 -1.08 8.90 -1.60
C VAL A 38 0.37 9.09 -2.03
N PHE A 39 1.30 8.62 -1.21
CA PHE A 39 2.71 8.68 -1.55
C PHE A 39 3.42 7.40 -1.11
N MET A 40 3.97 6.68 -2.08
CA MET A 40 4.77 5.49 -1.88
C MET A 40 6.22 5.79 -2.25
N GLN A 41 7.07 5.82 -1.25
CA GLN A 41 8.52 5.91 -1.41
C GLN A 41 9.09 4.50 -1.65
N SER A 42 10.15 4.40 -2.44
CA SER A 42 10.76 3.13 -2.79
C SER A 42 12.29 3.26 -2.80
N GLY A 43 12.94 2.80 -1.73
CA GLY A 43 14.39 2.82 -1.60
C GLY A 43 15.09 1.71 -2.39
N ALA A 44 14.38 0.62 -2.69
CA ALA A 44 14.74 -0.47 -3.57
C ALA A 44 13.46 -1.21 -3.97
N LEU A 45 13.53 -2.21 -4.87
CA LEU A 45 12.33 -2.91 -5.38
C LEU A 45 11.46 -3.55 -4.29
N ASN A 46 12.03 -3.91 -3.15
CA ASN A 46 11.31 -4.48 -2.01
C ASN A 46 11.36 -3.61 -0.74
N THR A 47 11.95 -2.43 -0.81
CA THR A 47 12.02 -1.49 0.31
C THR A 47 11.09 -0.32 0.04
N ASN A 48 9.87 -0.39 0.57
CA ASN A 48 8.83 0.58 0.29
C ASN A 48 8.23 1.13 1.58
N ARG A 49 7.72 2.37 1.51
CA ARG A 49 6.92 3.00 2.55
C ARG A 49 5.76 3.74 1.91
N LEU A 50 4.55 3.28 2.18
CA LEU A 50 3.34 3.91 1.68
C LEU A 50 2.71 4.79 2.76
N THR A 51 2.33 6.01 2.41
CA THR A 51 1.58 6.94 3.24
C THR A 51 0.31 7.38 2.55
N ILE A 52 -0.75 7.62 3.31
CA ILE A 52 -1.97 8.28 2.84
C ILE A 52 -2.24 9.46 3.75
N ARG A 53 -2.27 10.68 3.19
CA ARG A 53 -2.44 11.93 3.96
C ARG A 53 -1.45 12.05 5.11
N GLY A 54 -0.19 11.66 4.89
CA GLY A 54 0.87 11.67 5.88
C GLY A 54 0.83 10.56 6.94
N ILE A 55 -0.27 9.81 7.04
CA ILE A 55 -0.35 8.67 7.95
C ILE A 55 0.60 7.57 7.48
N GLY A 56 1.44 7.09 8.39
CA GLY A 56 2.51 6.13 8.12
C GLY A 56 3.88 6.76 7.83
N SER A 57 4.01 8.09 7.78
CA SER A 57 5.29 8.77 7.49
C SER A 57 6.37 8.51 8.55
N ARG A 58 5.96 8.27 9.78
CA ARG A 58 6.89 8.01 10.90
C ARG A 58 7.34 6.55 11.00
N ASN A 59 6.83 5.65 10.16
CA ASN A 59 7.38 4.32 10.07
C ASN A 59 8.73 4.38 9.38
N LEU A 60 9.73 3.76 9.97
CA LEU A 60 11.06 3.73 9.39
C LEU A 60 11.08 2.84 8.14
N PHE A 61 10.39 1.70 8.21
CA PHE A 61 10.33 0.69 7.16
C PHE A 61 8.91 0.13 7.03
N GLY A 62 8.59 -0.36 5.84
CA GLY A 62 7.32 -1.00 5.55
C GLY A 62 6.12 -0.05 5.55
N THR A 63 4.94 -0.62 5.40
CA THR A 63 3.67 0.10 5.40
C THR A 63 2.83 -0.34 6.58
N SER A 64 2.50 0.57 7.46
CA SER A 64 1.56 0.36 8.56
C SER A 64 0.47 1.44 8.59
N LYS A 65 -0.56 1.25 9.42
CA LYS A 65 -1.65 2.22 9.61
C LYS A 65 -2.54 2.44 8.37
N ILE A 66 -2.31 1.64 7.31
CA ILE A 66 -3.10 1.60 6.07
C ILE A 66 -3.59 0.17 5.91
N ARG A 67 -4.90 0.00 5.80
CA ARG A 67 -5.50 -1.31 5.62
C ARG A 67 -5.53 -1.70 4.16
N ALA A 68 -5.18 -2.95 3.83
CA ALA A 68 -5.30 -3.43 2.47
C ALA A 68 -6.03 -4.77 2.37
N TYR A 69 -6.67 -4.98 1.22
CA TYR A 69 -7.40 -6.20 0.89
C TYR A 69 -7.10 -6.63 -0.56
N PHE A 70 -7.02 -7.92 -0.78
CA PHE A 70 -7.15 -8.52 -2.09
C PHE A 70 -8.60 -8.99 -2.24
N LYS A 71 -9.45 -8.16 -2.87
CA LYS A 71 -10.91 -8.28 -2.88
C LYS A 71 -11.50 -8.23 -1.44
N ASP A 72 -11.87 -9.36 -0.86
CA ASP A 72 -12.41 -9.48 0.49
C ASP A 72 -11.42 -10.16 1.48
N ILE A 73 -10.18 -10.42 1.06
CA ILE A 73 -9.14 -11.08 1.85
C ILE A 73 -8.16 -10.04 2.38
N PRO A 74 -7.95 -9.92 3.72
CA PRO A 74 -7.00 -8.98 4.29
C PRO A 74 -5.56 -9.27 3.83
N LEU A 75 -4.83 -8.22 3.43
CA LEU A 75 -3.38 -8.24 3.18
C LEU A 75 -2.59 -7.74 4.39
N THR A 76 -3.27 -6.98 5.26
CA THR A 76 -2.71 -6.47 6.50
C THR A 76 -2.67 -7.60 7.53
N ASN A 77 -1.51 -7.84 8.12
CA ASN A 77 -1.29 -8.86 9.15
C ASN A 77 -1.81 -8.41 10.53
N GLY A 78 -1.62 -9.25 11.57
CA GLY A 78 -2.11 -9.00 12.93
C GLY A 78 -1.41 -7.85 13.66
N SER A 79 -0.20 -7.43 13.22
CA SER A 79 0.49 -6.25 13.74
C SER A 79 0.12 -4.94 13.04
N GLY A 80 -0.75 -4.98 12.03
CA GLY A 80 -1.14 -3.79 11.26
C GLY A 80 -0.23 -3.48 10.07
N GLU A 81 0.76 -4.31 9.79
CA GLU A 81 1.63 -4.18 8.63
C GLU A 81 0.93 -4.66 7.35
N THR A 82 1.15 -3.95 6.27
CA THR A 82 0.52 -4.20 4.96
C THR A 82 1.57 -4.36 3.89
N THR A 83 1.47 -5.43 3.10
CA THR A 83 2.34 -5.72 1.96
C THR A 83 1.49 -5.78 0.69
N ILE A 84 1.64 -4.79 -0.20
CA ILE A 84 0.91 -4.71 -1.47
C ILE A 84 1.82 -4.81 -2.69
N GLU A 85 3.11 -4.59 -2.53
CA GLU A 85 4.16 -4.62 -3.55
C GLU A 85 4.45 -6.03 -4.07
N ASP A 86 4.05 -7.05 -3.34
CA ASP A 86 4.28 -8.45 -3.71
C ASP A 86 3.37 -8.96 -4.83
N PHE A 87 2.28 -8.25 -5.09
CA PHE A 87 1.31 -8.70 -6.09
C PHE A 87 1.78 -8.41 -7.52
N GLU A 88 1.59 -9.38 -8.40
CA GLU A 88 1.85 -9.19 -9.83
C GLU A 88 0.86 -8.17 -10.41
N LEU A 89 1.39 -7.04 -10.93
CA LEU A 89 0.57 -5.94 -11.43
C LEU A 89 -0.32 -6.36 -12.59
N ASN A 90 0.14 -7.30 -13.42
CA ASN A 90 -0.65 -7.86 -14.51
C ASN A 90 -1.87 -8.67 -14.03
N ALA A 91 -1.91 -9.07 -12.74
CA ALA A 91 -3.05 -9.75 -12.14
C ALA A 91 -4.13 -8.78 -11.63
N ILE A 92 -3.83 -7.49 -11.53
CA ILE A 92 -4.71 -6.48 -10.94
C ILE A 92 -5.48 -5.75 -12.05
N ALA A 93 -6.81 -5.78 -11.96
CA ALA A 93 -7.69 -5.03 -12.86
C ALA A 93 -7.93 -3.60 -12.38
N ARG A 94 -7.94 -3.39 -11.06
CA ARG A 94 -8.31 -2.11 -10.46
C ARG A 94 -7.81 -2.03 -9.03
N ILE A 95 -7.34 -0.86 -8.63
CA ILE A 95 -7.02 -0.50 -7.25
C ILE A 95 -8.01 0.57 -6.79
N ASN A 96 -8.75 0.28 -5.72
CA ASN A 96 -9.62 1.27 -5.09
C ASN A 96 -8.94 1.78 -3.83
N ILE A 97 -8.81 3.09 -3.70
CA ILE A 97 -8.19 3.76 -2.56
C ILE A 97 -9.23 4.64 -1.92
N SER A 98 -9.58 4.37 -0.67
CA SER A 98 -10.40 5.24 0.16
C SER A 98 -9.51 5.92 1.17
N LYS A 99 -9.47 7.25 1.16
CA LYS A 99 -8.50 8.06 1.91
C LYS A 99 -9.09 8.58 3.22
N GLY A 100 -8.21 8.77 4.22
CA GLY A 100 -8.61 9.18 5.57
C GLY A 100 -9.22 8.06 6.40
N ALA A 101 -9.77 8.40 7.54
CA ALA A 101 -10.36 7.47 8.49
C ALA A 101 -11.59 6.73 7.90
N THR A 102 -11.37 5.57 7.27
CA THR A 102 -12.42 4.76 6.62
C THR A 102 -12.76 3.49 7.40
N SER A 103 -12.63 3.55 8.71
CA SER A 103 -12.72 2.38 9.59
C SER A 103 -14.11 1.74 9.67
N SER A 104 -15.17 2.40 9.20
CA SER A 104 -16.56 1.94 9.38
C SER A 104 -16.85 0.54 8.82
N ILE A 105 -16.12 0.08 7.79
CA ILE A 105 -16.28 -1.28 7.22
C ILE A 105 -15.02 -2.12 7.42
N TYR A 106 -13.85 -1.49 7.44
CA TYR A 106 -12.58 -2.19 7.33
C TYR A 106 -11.80 -2.26 8.65
N GLY A 107 -12.27 -1.61 9.71
CA GLY A 107 -11.61 -1.58 11.02
C GLY A 107 -10.35 -0.72 11.02
N ALA A 108 -9.27 -1.21 11.60
CA ALA A 108 -8.00 -0.51 11.70
C ALA A 108 -7.48 -0.03 10.33
N GLY A 109 -7.02 1.21 10.28
CA GLY A 109 -6.55 1.85 9.06
C GLY A 109 -6.83 3.34 9.09
N LEU A 110 -6.08 4.07 9.94
CA LEU A 110 -6.26 5.51 10.17
C LEU A 110 -6.01 6.32 8.88
N GLY A 111 -5.02 5.91 8.07
CA GLY A 111 -4.70 6.57 6.81
C GLY A 111 -5.70 6.27 5.69
N GLY A 112 -6.33 5.11 5.73
CA GLY A 112 -7.26 4.69 4.68
C GLY A 112 -7.24 3.22 4.37
N THR A 113 -7.91 2.85 3.28
CA THR A 113 -8.04 1.46 2.83
C THR A 113 -7.74 1.33 1.34
N ILE A 114 -6.93 0.33 0.99
CA ILE A 114 -6.59 -0.04 -0.39
C ILE A 114 -7.19 -1.41 -0.71
N ILE A 115 -7.90 -1.51 -1.82
CA ILE A 115 -8.48 -2.78 -2.29
C ILE A 115 -7.93 -3.10 -3.67
N LEU A 116 -7.14 -4.16 -3.76
CA LEU A 116 -6.68 -4.75 -5.01
C LEU A 116 -7.79 -5.66 -5.55
N ASN A 117 -8.23 -5.40 -6.77
CA ASN A 117 -9.24 -6.22 -7.44
C ASN A 117 -8.57 -7.03 -8.55
N PRO A 118 -8.66 -8.37 -8.52
CA PRO A 118 -8.04 -9.21 -9.54
C PRO A 118 -8.68 -9.04 -10.91
N LYS A 119 -7.91 -9.32 -11.97
CA LYS A 119 -8.45 -9.52 -13.31
C LYS A 119 -9.31 -10.80 -13.31
N ASN A 120 -10.46 -10.71 -13.90
CA ASN A 120 -11.33 -11.86 -14.15
C ASN A 120 -11.42 -12.12 -15.66
N SER A 121 -11.40 -13.38 -16.04
CA SER A 121 -11.72 -13.75 -17.43
C SER A 121 -13.13 -13.37 -17.78
N LEU A 122 -13.31 -12.85 -18.99
CA LEU A 122 -14.64 -12.69 -19.57
C LEU A 122 -15.25 -14.07 -19.84
N LEU A 123 -16.55 -14.22 -19.62
CA LEU A 123 -17.27 -15.43 -19.96
C LEU A 123 -17.22 -15.68 -21.49
N ASN A 124 -17.15 -16.95 -21.87
CA ASN A 124 -17.08 -17.41 -23.25
C ASN A 124 -15.88 -16.86 -24.05
N THR A 125 -14.77 -16.59 -23.34
CA THR A 125 -13.50 -16.20 -23.97
C THR A 125 -12.36 -16.99 -23.39
N SER A 126 -11.36 -17.26 -24.22
CA SER A 126 -10.12 -17.91 -23.78
C SER A 126 -8.94 -17.28 -24.47
N ASN A 127 -7.89 -16.99 -23.72
CA ASN A 127 -6.64 -16.50 -24.26
C ASN A 127 -5.46 -16.90 -23.39
N ALA A 128 -4.29 -16.96 -24.02
CA ALA A 128 -3.02 -17.10 -23.34
C ALA A 128 -2.08 -16.00 -23.82
N SER A 129 -1.25 -15.46 -22.93
CA SER A 129 -0.23 -14.49 -23.33
C SER A 129 1.12 -14.79 -22.69
N ALA A 130 2.16 -14.46 -23.44
CA ALA A 130 3.54 -14.46 -22.97
C ALA A 130 4.13 -13.06 -23.17
N GLU A 131 4.76 -12.53 -22.14
CA GLU A 131 5.44 -11.24 -22.16
C GLU A 131 6.87 -11.41 -21.66
N VAL A 132 7.81 -10.76 -22.36
CA VAL A 132 9.19 -10.61 -21.91
C VAL A 132 9.51 -9.12 -21.94
N SER A 133 9.98 -8.60 -20.81
CA SER A 133 10.45 -7.23 -20.66
C SER A 133 11.90 -7.26 -20.15
N PHE A 134 12.71 -6.35 -20.65
CA PHE A 134 14.11 -6.18 -20.26
C PHE A 134 14.44 -4.70 -20.15
N GLY A 135 15.48 -4.36 -19.43
CA GLY A 135 15.84 -2.96 -19.21
C GLY A 135 17.20 -2.76 -18.56
N SER A 136 17.45 -1.54 -18.15
CA SER A 136 18.65 -1.13 -17.42
C SER A 136 18.80 -1.94 -16.14
N PHE A 137 20.02 -2.02 -15.63
CA PHE A 137 20.37 -2.69 -14.37
C PHE A 137 20.03 -4.20 -14.38
N GLY A 138 20.28 -4.89 -15.48
CA GLY A 138 20.03 -6.33 -15.62
C GLY A 138 18.55 -6.72 -15.53
N LEU A 139 17.62 -5.78 -15.68
CA LEU A 139 16.20 -6.06 -15.56
C LEU A 139 15.74 -7.07 -16.61
N LEU A 140 15.15 -8.17 -16.15
CA LEU A 140 14.47 -9.17 -16.97
C LEU A 140 13.19 -9.63 -16.27
N LYS A 141 12.05 -9.42 -16.92
CA LYS A 141 10.75 -9.91 -16.45
C LYS A 141 10.11 -10.79 -17.50
N LYS A 142 9.69 -11.98 -17.09
CA LYS A 142 8.94 -12.95 -17.90
C LYS A 142 7.57 -13.14 -17.27
N THR A 143 6.51 -13.00 -18.06
CA THR A 143 5.13 -13.19 -17.59
C THR A 143 4.38 -14.13 -18.51
N LEU A 144 3.72 -15.11 -17.92
CA LEU A 144 2.80 -16.00 -18.63
C LEU A 144 1.41 -15.81 -18.02
N SER A 145 0.40 -15.65 -18.86
CA SER A 145 -0.97 -15.60 -18.39
C SER A 145 -1.87 -16.52 -19.19
N PHE A 146 -2.84 -17.09 -18.49
CA PHE A 146 -3.88 -17.92 -19.08
C PHE A 146 -5.23 -17.51 -18.54
N ASN A 147 -6.15 -17.21 -19.45
CA ASN A 147 -7.52 -16.82 -19.13
C ASN A 147 -8.47 -17.78 -19.84
N HIS A 148 -9.43 -18.30 -19.11
CA HIS A 148 -10.49 -19.15 -19.65
C HIS A 148 -11.83 -18.80 -19.04
N GLY A 149 -12.83 -18.61 -19.88
CA GLY A 149 -14.20 -18.40 -19.46
C GLY A 149 -15.19 -19.18 -20.32
N ASN A 150 -16.07 -19.93 -19.68
CA ASN A 150 -17.25 -20.51 -20.30
C ASN A 150 -18.52 -19.81 -19.75
N SER A 151 -19.70 -20.36 -20.00
CA SER A 151 -20.97 -19.75 -19.56
C SER A 151 -21.15 -19.67 -18.03
N ARG A 152 -20.40 -20.46 -17.24
CA ARG A 152 -20.56 -20.57 -15.78
C ARG A 152 -19.28 -20.39 -14.99
N ASN A 153 -18.14 -20.44 -15.62
CA ASN A 153 -16.87 -20.41 -14.93
C ASN A 153 -15.94 -19.42 -15.61
N SER A 154 -15.15 -18.71 -14.81
CA SER A 154 -14.02 -17.97 -15.31
C SER A 154 -12.78 -18.32 -14.49
N PHE A 155 -11.65 -18.41 -15.16
CA PHE A 155 -10.35 -18.69 -14.57
C PHE A 155 -9.31 -17.72 -15.14
N ASN A 156 -8.48 -17.18 -14.27
CA ASN A 156 -7.32 -16.37 -14.62
C ASN A 156 -6.12 -16.90 -13.81
N GLY A 157 -5.05 -17.24 -14.51
CA GLY A 157 -3.78 -17.65 -13.91
C GLY A 157 -2.64 -16.84 -14.50
N ILE A 158 -1.76 -16.33 -13.64
CA ILE A 158 -0.59 -15.53 -14.03
C ILE A 158 0.63 -16.06 -13.27
N TYR A 159 1.70 -16.30 -14.00
CA TYR A 159 3.03 -16.54 -13.46
C TYR A 159 3.96 -15.42 -13.93
N SER A 160 4.80 -14.90 -13.05
CA SER A 160 5.87 -13.99 -13.40
C SER A 160 7.18 -14.36 -12.71
N ASP A 161 8.28 -14.11 -13.40
CA ASP A 161 9.65 -14.21 -12.89
C ASP A 161 10.36 -12.91 -13.24
N THR A 162 10.81 -12.18 -12.21
CA THR A 162 11.44 -10.86 -12.33
C THR A 162 12.82 -10.90 -11.69
N GLU A 163 13.84 -10.50 -12.44
CA GLU A 163 15.22 -10.40 -11.99
C GLU A 163 15.76 -9.00 -12.30
N SER A 164 16.62 -8.47 -11.43
CA SER A 164 17.36 -7.21 -11.64
C SER A 164 18.62 -7.21 -10.80
N ASP A 165 19.69 -6.63 -11.33
CA ASP A 165 20.91 -6.38 -10.55
C ASP A 165 20.77 -5.14 -9.65
N GLY A 166 19.81 -4.25 -9.99
CA GLY A 166 19.61 -2.96 -9.35
C GLY A 166 20.65 -1.91 -9.77
N PHE A 167 20.34 -0.66 -9.44
CA PHE A 167 21.28 0.46 -9.72
C PHE A 167 22.43 0.54 -8.73
N ARG A 168 22.17 0.15 -7.48
CA ARG A 168 23.10 0.29 -6.36
C ARG A 168 23.85 -1.00 -6.10
N ASP A 169 25.00 -0.91 -5.42
CA ASP A 169 25.65 -2.06 -4.84
C ASP A 169 24.72 -2.79 -3.88
N ASN A 170 24.86 -4.11 -3.72
CA ASN A 170 24.01 -4.93 -2.86
C ASN A 170 22.50 -4.73 -3.11
N ASN A 171 22.09 -4.72 -4.38
CA ASN A 171 20.70 -4.40 -4.78
C ASN A 171 20.07 -5.46 -5.72
N ASN A 172 20.68 -6.63 -5.80
CA ASN A 172 20.14 -7.72 -6.61
C ASN A 172 18.75 -8.13 -6.14
N TYR A 173 17.88 -8.40 -7.09
CA TYR A 173 16.47 -8.71 -6.83
C TYR A 173 16.00 -9.88 -7.69
N ARG A 174 15.28 -10.81 -7.07
CA ARG A 174 14.55 -11.86 -7.77
C ARG A 174 13.21 -12.10 -7.11
N ARG A 175 12.16 -12.14 -7.91
CA ARG A 175 10.81 -12.49 -7.45
C ARG A 175 10.09 -13.39 -8.43
N GLN A 176 9.59 -14.51 -7.95
CA GLN A 176 8.65 -15.37 -8.66
C GLN A 176 7.27 -15.25 -8.04
N THR A 177 6.25 -15.09 -8.87
CA THR A 177 4.87 -14.91 -8.38
C THR A 177 3.91 -15.77 -9.18
N ILE A 178 3.01 -16.45 -8.49
CA ILE A 178 1.86 -17.13 -9.09
C ILE A 178 0.60 -16.52 -8.51
N THR A 179 -0.29 -16.00 -9.36
CA THR A 179 -1.59 -15.48 -8.92
C THR A 179 -2.71 -16.18 -9.70
N LEU A 180 -3.68 -16.69 -8.97
CA LEU A 180 -4.83 -17.41 -9.50
C LEU A 180 -6.13 -16.74 -9.02
N SER A 181 -7.07 -16.55 -9.93
CA SER A 181 -8.43 -16.16 -9.58
C SER A 181 -9.44 -16.97 -10.40
N SER A 182 -10.53 -17.40 -9.79
CA SER A 182 -11.55 -18.17 -10.46
C SER A 182 -12.92 -17.85 -9.87
N ASN A 183 -13.91 -17.65 -10.74
CA ASN A 183 -15.31 -17.48 -10.34
C ASN A 183 -16.15 -18.62 -10.91
N HIS A 184 -16.98 -19.20 -10.09
CA HIS A 184 -17.90 -20.28 -10.41
C HIS A 184 -19.33 -19.87 -10.11
N TYR A 185 -20.14 -19.67 -11.14
CA TYR A 185 -21.56 -19.39 -11.03
C TYR A 185 -22.32 -20.73 -10.92
N VAL A 186 -22.44 -21.22 -9.68
CA VAL A 186 -23.08 -22.51 -9.40
C VAL A 186 -24.53 -22.52 -9.90
N ASN A 187 -25.22 -21.40 -9.67
CA ASN A 187 -26.57 -21.09 -10.21
C ASN A 187 -26.78 -19.59 -10.15
N GLU A 188 -27.98 -19.10 -10.49
CA GLU A 188 -28.33 -17.68 -10.52
C GLU A 188 -28.17 -16.97 -9.14
N ASN A 189 -28.20 -17.72 -8.06
CA ASN A 189 -28.17 -17.21 -6.71
C ASN A 189 -26.85 -17.47 -5.97
N ASN A 190 -25.98 -18.36 -6.50
CA ASN A 190 -24.75 -18.76 -5.82
C ASN A 190 -23.53 -18.58 -6.72
N GLU A 191 -22.57 -17.84 -6.23
CA GLU A 191 -21.25 -17.62 -6.82
C GLU A 191 -20.18 -18.03 -5.82
N LEU A 192 -19.18 -18.79 -6.27
CA LEU A 192 -17.97 -19.09 -5.52
C LEU A 192 -16.78 -18.43 -6.24
N THR A 193 -15.98 -17.70 -5.49
CA THR A 193 -14.72 -17.11 -5.96
C THR A 193 -13.56 -17.75 -5.21
N PHE A 194 -12.55 -18.22 -5.94
CA PHE A 194 -11.27 -18.66 -5.40
C PHE A 194 -10.20 -17.65 -5.76
N LEU A 195 -9.39 -17.27 -4.79
CA LEU A 195 -8.24 -16.38 -4.95
C LEU A 195 -7.02 -17.03 -4.31
N GLY A 196 -5.88 -16.94 -4.97
CA GLY A 196 -4.60 -17.36 -4.43
C GLY A 196 -3.46 -16.57 -5.04
N SER A 197 -2.46 -16.25 -4.23
CA SER A 197 -1.19 -15.72 -4.67
C SER A 197 -0.08 -16.35 -3.86
N TYR A 198 1.01 -16.72 -4.53
CA TYR A 198 2.24 -17.19 -3.93
C TYR A 198 3.41 -16.38 -4.48
N VAL A 199 4.32 -16.00 -3.61
CA VAL A 199 5.50 -15.21 -3.91
C VAL A 199 6.72 -15.89 -3.30
N ASP A 200 7.77 -16.02 -4.10
CA ASP A 200 9.12 -16.39 -3.68
C ASP A 200 10.03 -15.22 -4.03
N LEU A 201 10.65 -14.62 -3.02
CA LEU A 201 11.37 -13.36 -3.12
C LEU A 201 12.76 -13.49 -2.51
N LYS A 202 13.79 -13.02 -3.25
CA LYS A 202 15.08 -12.69 -2.69
C LYS A 202 15.50 -11.30 -3.14
N ALA A 203 15.72 -10.39 -2.18
CA ALA A 203 16.05 -8.99 -2.43
C ALA A 203 17.22 -8.56 -1.55
N PHE A 204 18.34 -8.22 -2.16
CA PHE A 204 19.45 -7.60 -1.46
C PHE A 204 19.12 -6.15 -1.11
N ILE A 205 19.61 -5.70 0.05
CA ILE A 205 19.23 -4.42 0.64
C ILE A 205 20.44 -3.48 0.65
N PRO A 206 20.45 -2.43 -0.18
CA PRO A 206 21.52 -1.44 -0.18
C PRO A 206 21.46 -0.47 1.01
N SER A 207 20.30 -0.34 1.65
CA SER A 207 19.99 0.58 2.76
C SER A 207 20.20 2.07 2.40
N SER A 208 20.06 2.97 3.37
CA SER A 208 20.30 4.42 3.21
C SER A 208 21.80 4.75 3.28
N ILE A 209 22.19 5.85 2.65
CA ILE A 209 23.57 6.41 2.66
C ILE A 209 23.55 7.84 3.22
N ASN A 210 24.74 8.35 3.58
CA ASN A 210 24.91 9.72 4.04
C ASN A 210 24.85 10.73 2.88
N GLU A 211 24.89 12.00 3.16
CA GLU A 211 24.75 13.05 2.16
C GLU A 211 25.95 13.10 1.20
N ASP A 212 27.17 12.87 1.67
CA ASP A 212 28.36 12.87 0.81
C ASP A 212 28.31 11.73 -0.21
N ASP A 213 27.99 10.51 0.22
CA ASP A 213 27.78 9.38 -0.69
C ASP A 213 26.59 9.62 -1.63
N PHE A 214 25.50 10.25 -1.14
CA PHE A 214 24.35 10.57 -1.98
C PHE A 214 24.69 11.48 -3.14
N ILE A 215 25.57 12.48 -2.92
CA ILE A 215 26.01 13.45 -3.93
C ILE A 215 27.10 12.85 -4.83
N ASN A 216 28.11 12.20 -4.23
CA ASN A 216 29.35 11.84 -4.93
C ASN A 216 29.41 10.38 -5.38
N ASN A 217 28.64 9.46 -4.75
CA ASN A 217 28.62 8.02 -5.06
C ASN A 217 27.22 7.41 -4.86
N PRO A 218 26.18 7.88 -5.58
CA PRO A 218 24.79 7.43 -5.34
C PRO A 218 24.54 5.95 -5.62
N SER A 219 25.46 5.26 -6.30
CA SER A 219 25.39 3.80 -6.48
C SER A 219 25.86 3.00 -5.26
N ALA A 220 26.50 3.62 -4.29
CA ALA A 220 26.97 2.92 -3.10
C ALA A 220 25.84 2.31 -2.28
N ALA A 221 26.08 1.11 -1.71
CA ALA A 221 25.31 0.61 -0.59
C ALA A 221 25.88 1.15 0.74
N ALA A 222 25.08 1.12 1.80
CA ALA A 222 25.60 1.34 3.13
C ALA A 222 26.69 0.31 3.44
N PHE A 223 27.86 0.77 3.93
CA PHE A 223 29.05 -0.07 4.12
C PHE A 223 28.78 -1.38 4.87
N THR A 224 28.02 -1.31 5.98
CA THR A 224 27.68 -2.49 6.79
C THR A 224 26.78 -3.47 6.05
N TRP A 225 25.83 -2.99 5.24
CA TRP A 225 24.95 -3.82 4.43
C TRP A 225 25.69 -4.46 3.26
N GLN A 226 26.62 -3.74 2.64
CA GLN A 226 27.49 -4.31 1.61
C GLN A 226 28.42 -5.38 2.17
N GLN A 227 29.03 -5.14 3.34
CA GLN A 227 29.96 -6.08 3.97
C GLN A 227 29.23 -7.34 4.44
N SER A 228 28.05 -7.22 5.06
CA SER A 228 27.22 -8.35 5.48
C SER A 228 26.50 -9.04 4.33
N GLN A 229 26.47 -8.41 3.13
CA GLN A 229 25.64 -8.85 2.01
C GLN A 229 24.17 -9.07 2.43
N GLY A 230 23.62 -8.12 3.20
CA GLY A 230 22.29 -8.23 3.78
C GLY A 230 21.19 -8.30 2.73
N PHE A 231 20.20 -9.17 2.95
CA PHE A 231 19.08 -9.41 2.03
C PHE A 231 17.81 -9.83 2.79
N GLU A 232 16.69 -9.77 2.14
CA GLU A 232 15.46 -10.49 2.50
C GLU A 232 15.28 -11.70 1.59
N ASP A 233 15.04 -12.88 2.16
CA ASP A 233 14.63 -14.10 1.48
C ASP A 233 13.31 -14.55 2.08
N SER A 234 12.22 -14.50 1.30
CA SER A 234 10.90 -14.76 1.86
C SER A 234 9.97 -15.49 0.90
N GLN A 235 9.18 -16.38 1.47
CA GLN A 235 8.08 -17.07 0.81
C GLN A 235 6.77 -16.61 1.46
N ARG A 236 5.82 -16.18 0.62
CA ARG A 236 4.53 -15.65 1.08
C ARG A 236 3.40 -16.28 0.29
N GLY A 237 2.31 -16.56 0.95
CA GLY A 237 1.12 -17.07 0.32
C GLY A 237 -0.15 -16.52 0.92
N ILE A 238 -1.16 -16.29 0.07
CA ILE A 238 -2.51 -15.92 0.48
C ILE A 238 -3.51 -16.73 -0.34
N PHE A 239 -4.52 -17.27 0.33
CA PHE A 239 -5.57 -18.08 -0.29
C PHE A 239 -6.91 -17.73 0.33
N GLY A 240 -7.94 -17.72 -0.48
CA GLY A 240 -9.29 -17.50 0.02
C GLY A 240 -10.38 -18.02 -0.89
N VAL A 241 -11.49 -18.33 -0.26
CA VAL A 241 -12.73 -18.75 -0.91
C VAL A 241 -13.83 -17.81 -0.45
N THR A 242 -14.50 -17.18 -1.41
CA THR A 242 -15.65 -16.32 -1.15
C THR A 242 -16.89 -16.94 -1.72
N TRP A 243 -17.88 -17.16 -0.87
CA TRP A 243 -19.22 -17.55 -1.25
C TRP A 243 -20.14 -16.35 -1.22
N LYS A 244 -20.81 -16.08 -2.35
CA LYS A 244 -21.85 -15.07 -2.48
C LYS A 244 -23.16 -15.76 -2.73
N HIS A 245 -24.14 -15.50 -1.88
CA HIS A 245 -25.50 -15.99 -1.99
C HIS A 245 -26.51 -14.85 -2.11
N ARG A 246 -27.37 -14.92 -3.10
CA ARG A 246 -28.46 -13.97 -3.30
C ARG A 246 -29.77 -14.63 -2.88
N TYR A 247 -30.32 -14.22 -1.74
CA TYR A 247 -31.64 -14.70 -1.27
C TYR A 247 -32.76 -14.23 -2.19
N HIS A 248 -32.69 -12.95 -2.56
CA HIS A 248 -33.56 -12.30 -3.53
C HIS A 248 -32.90 -11.00 -4.04
N SER A 249 -33.52 -10.29 -4.98
CA SER A 249 -32.92 -9.09 -5.63
C SER A 249 -32.48 -7.96 -4.68
N LYS A 250 -32.94 -7.99 -3.42
CA LYS A 250 -32.65 -6.96 -2.41
C LYS A 250 -31.82 -7.45 -1.22
N LEU A 251 -31.38 -8.70 -1.20
CA LEU A 251 -30.59 -9.26 -0.09
C LEU A 251 -29.54 -10.23 -0.62
N GLU A 252 -28.28 -9.91 -0.36
CA GLU A 252 -27.13 -10.74 -0.64
C GLU A 252 -26.33 -11.02 0.64
N HIS A 253 -25.75 -12.21 0.73
CA HIS A 253 -24.80 -12.60 1.75
C HIS A 253 -23.46 -12.94 1.11
N ILE A 254 -22.38 -12.40 1.65
CA ILE A 254 -21.03 -12.64 1.17
C ILE A 254 -20.19 -13.13 2.35
N THR A 255 -19.60 -14.30 2.22
CA THR A 255 -18.70 -14.86 3.23
C THR A 255 -17.39 -15.29 2.58
N SER A 256 -16.29 -14.83 3.11
CA SER A 256 -14.93 -15.18 2.70
C SER A 256 -14.22 -15.90 3.83
N LEU A 257 -13.67 -17.07 3.53
CA LEU A 257 -12.70 -17.78 4.36
C LEU A 257 -11.32 -17.58 3.74
N PHE A 258 -10.32 -17.33 4.56
CA PHE A 258 -8.98 -17.05 4.06
C PHE A 258 -7.89 -17.55 4.99
N THR A 259 -6.73 -17.77 4.40
CA THR A 259 -5.48 -18.10 5.10
C THR A 259 -4.31 -17.40 4.40
N SER A 260 -3.28 -17.07 5.15
CA SER A 260 -2.02 -16.56 4.63
C SER A 260 -0.84 -17.09 5.44
N PHE A 261 0.33 -17.09 4.81
CA PHE A 261 1.58 -17.41 5.49
C PHE A 261 2.73 -16.56 4.95
N ARG A 262 3.75 -16.37 5.78
CA ARG A 262 5.06 -15.81 5.42
C ARG A 262 6.14 -16.59 6.16
N ASN A 263 7.17 -17.00 5.43
CA ASN A 263 8.43 -17.50 5.98
C ASN A 263 9.51 -16.54 5.50
N GLY A 264 10.27 -15.97 6.41
CA GLY A 264 11.28 -14.97 6.09
C GLY A 264 12.62 -15.28 6.77
N TYR A 265 13.68 -15.01 6.05
CA TYR A 265 15.06 -15.01 6.53
C TYR A 265 15.73 -13.72 6.07
N GLU A 266 16.19 -12.92 7.02
CA GLU A 266 16.75 -11.60 6.73
C GLU A 266 18.05 -11.40 7.53
N PRO A 267 19.23 -11.69 6.92
CA PRO A 267 20.50 -11.32 7.50
C PRO A 267 20.73 -9.82 7.37
N ARG A 268 20.71 -9.13 8.51
CA ARG A 268 20.95 -7.69 8.64
C ARG A 268 22.28 -7.45 9.33
N PRO A 269 22.97 -6.33 9.11
CA PRO A 269 24.27 -6.09 9.74
C PRO A 269 24.26 -6.20 11.28
N PHE A 270 23.15 -5.90 11.93
CA PHE A 270 23.01 -5.88 13.38
C PHE A 270 22.44 -7.18 13.98
N ASN A 271 21.82 -8.04 13.17
CA ASN A 271 21.36 -9.38 13.54
C ASN A 271 20.86 -10.16 12.31
N ILE A 272 20.63 -11.44 12.46
CA ILE A 272 19.96 -12.29 11.47
C ILE A 272 18.56 -12.58 12.01
N LEU A 273 17.52 -12.25 11.24
CA LEU A 273 16.13 -12.52 11.57
C LEU A 273 15.59 -13.74 10.84
N GLU A 274 15.05 -14.70 11.60
CA GLU A 274 14.15 -15.74 11.09
C GLU A 274 12.73 -15.46 11.55
N GLU A 275 11.77 -15.43 10.63
CA GLU A 275 10.37 -15.22 10.98
C GLU A 275 9.42 -16.14 10.23
N ASN A 276 8.34 -16.54 10.91
CA ASN A 276 7.27 -17.31 10.31
C ASN A 276 5.92 -16.80 10.81
N THR A 277 5.01 -16.57 9.87
CA THR A 277 3.64 -16.19 10.18
C THR A 277 2.66 -17.17 9.53
N PHE A 278 1.65 -17.55 10.25
CA PHE A 278 0.50 -18.28 9.71
C PHE A 278 -0.79 -17.63 10.21
N ALA A 279 -1.63 -17.22 9.27
CA ALA A 279 -2.88 -16.53 9.56
C ALA A 279 -4.08 -17.24 8.94
N TYR A 280 -5.23 -17.06 9.58
CA TYR A 280 -6.53 -17.48 9.05
C TYR A 280 -7.65 -16.58 9.57
N GLY A 281 -8.74 -16.55 8.83
CA GLY A 281 -9.88 -15.76 9.26
C GLY A 281 -11.13 -15.96 8.41
N ILE A 282 -12.14 -15.24 8.82
CA ILE A 282 -13.45 -15.18 8.17
C ILE A 282 -13.93 -13.74 8.13
N ARG A 283 -14.49 -13.37 6.99
CA ARG A 283 -15.24 -12.12 6.82
C ARG A 283 -16.61 -12.44 6.26
N SER A 284 -17.64 -11.98 6.92
CA SER A 284 -19.02 -12.27 6.51
C SER A 284 -19.89 -11.03 6.63
N ARG A 285 -20.70 -10.77 5.59
CA ARG A 285 -21.56 -9.58 5.56
C ARG A 285 -22.86 -9.81 4.77
N PHE A 286 -23.90 -9.18 5.24
CA PHE A 286 -25.16 -9.03 4.51
C PHE A 286 -25.22 -7.65 3.86
N LEU A 287 -25.65 -7.62 2.60
CA LEU A 287 -25.93 -6.41 1.84
C LEU A 287 -27.40 -6.41 1.53
N GLY A 288 -28.12 -5.37 1.93
CA GLY A 288 -29.55 -5.32 1.74
C GLY A 288 -30.06 -3.97 1.28
N THR A 289 -31.28 -3.97 0.78
CA THR A 289 -32.02 -2.76 0.42
C THR A 289 -33.46 -2.94 0.89
N PHE A 290 -33.98 -1.97 1.65
CA PHE A 290 -35.39 -1.90 1.99
C PHE A 290 -35.91 -0.46 1.87
N LYS A 291 -37.21 -0.28 1.84
CA LYS A 291 -37.82 1.04 1.71
C LYS A 291 -38.13 1.61 3.09
N VAL A 292 -37.76 2.88 3.27
CA VAL A 292 -38.16 3.73 4.38
C VAL A 292 -38.82 4.97 3.78
N ALA A 293 -40.04 5.24 4.13
CA ALA A 293 -40.82 6.35 3.56
C ALA A 293 -40.73 6.40 2.01
N GLU A 294 -41.01 5.25 1.37
CA GLU A 294 -40.97 5.02 -0.09
C GLU A 294 -39.59 5.17 -0.77
N LYS A 295 -38.53 5.44 -0.02
CA LYS A 295 -37.16 5.60 -0.54
C LYS A 295 -36.29 4.44 -0.14
N ASP A 296 -35.31 4.15 -0.99
CA ASP A 296 -34.37 3.04 -0.75
C ASP A 296 -33.37 3.39 0.36
N LEU A 297 -33.33 2.55 1.38
CA LEU A 297 -32.25 2.47 2.36
C LEU A 297 -31.42 1.23 2.02
N LYS A 298 -30.16 1.43 1.67
CA LYS A 298 -29.18 0.35 1.46
C LYS A 298 -28.37 0.18 2.72
N TYR A 299 -28.08 -1.06 3.10
CA TYR A 299 -27.27 -1.34 4.28
C TYR A 299 -26.26 -2.45 4.04
N SER A 300 -25.21 -2.43 4.84
CA SER A 300 -24.22 -3.50 4.99
C SER A 300 -24.03 -3.75 6.48
N VAL A 301 -24.16 -4.98 6.93
CA VAL A 301 -23.87 -5.39 8.30
C VAL A 301 -23.04 -6.67 8.26
N GLY A 302 -22.02 -6.74 9.09
CA GLY A 302 -21.16 -7.92 9.09
C GLY A 302 -20.07 -7.89 10.14
N GLY A 303 -19.18 -8.85 10.01
CA GLY A 303 -18.02 -8.97 10.88
C GLY A 303 -16.85 -9.62 10.18
N GLU A 304 -15.70 -9.45 10.78
CA GLU A 304 -14.44 -10.06 10.39
C GLU A 304 -13.73 -10.56 11.64
N TYR A 305 -13.26 -11.78 11.60
CA TYR A 305 -12.35 -12.34 12.58
C TYR A 305 -11.06 -12.75 11.90
N PHE A 306 -9.95 -12.33 12.48
CA PHE A 306 -8.60 -12.62 12.02
C PHE A 306 -7.77 -13.16 13.18
N LYS A 307 -6.98 -14.16 12.91
CA LYS A 307 -5.99 -14.67 13.86
C LYS A 307 -4.73 -15.05 13.12
N ASP A 308 -3.58 -14.62 13.64
CA ASP A 308 -2.29 -15.12 13.19
C ASP A 308 -1.43 -15.58 14.36
N ARG A 309 -0.45 -16.42 14.01
CA ARG A 309 0.65 -16.81 14.85
C ARG A 309 1.93 -16.37 14.17
N TYR A 310 2.68 -15.56 14.85
CA TYR A 310 3.98 -15.08 14.44
C TYR A 310 5.05 -15.72 15.35
N THR A 311 6.13 -16.20 14.76
CA THR A 311 7.31 -16.66 15.48
C THR A 311 8.52 -15.96 14.90
N SER A 312 9.39 -15.47 15.77
CA SER A 312 10.64 -14.84 15.36
C SER A 312 11.80 -15.31 16.22
N LYS A 313 12.95 -15.41 15.58
CA LYS A 313 14.24 -15.58 16.22
C LYS A 313 15.22 -14.58 15.66
N THR A 314 16.08 -14.04 16.49
CA THR A 314 17.21 -13.25 16.04
C THR A 314 18.50 -13.90 16.50
N PHE A 315 19.51 -13.84 15.65
CA PHE A 315 20.85 -14.36 15.91
C PHE A 315 21.88 -13.26 15.72
N GLU A 316 23.03 -13.39 16.33
CA GLU A 316 24.19 -12.55 16.02
C GLU A 316 24.57 -12.70 14.55
N ASN A 317 25.09 -11.62 13.96
CA ASN A 317 25.65 -11.67 12.63
C ASN A 317 27.16 -11.42 12.72
N LEU A 318 27.95 -12.48 12.64
CA LEU A 318 29.40 -12.50 12.84
C LEU A 318 30.20 -12.09 11.58
N TYR A 319 29.55 -11.40 10.59
CA TYR A 319 30.22 -11.07 9.32
C TYR A 319 31.53 -10.29 9.47
N GLN A 320 31.70 -9.57 10.58
CA GLN A 320 32.94 -8.79 10.86
C GLN A 320 34.12 -9.67 11.31
N ASP A 321 33.85 -10.87 11.83
CA ASP A 321 34.85 -11.80 12.31
C ASP A 321 35.42 -12.68 11.18
N PHE A 322 34.88 -12.54 9.96
CA PHE A 322 35.26 -13.31 8.79
C PHE A 322 35.86 -12.40 7.69
N PRO A 323 36.62 -12.96 6.74
CA PRO A 323 37.20 -12.20 5.65
C PRO A 323 36.16 -11.44 4.84
N ALA A 324 36.51 -10.26 4.36
CA ALA A 324 35.64 -9.46 3.49
C ALA A 324 35.15 -10.28 2.28
N GLY A 325 33.86 -10.19 1.97
CA GLY A 325 33.22 -10.97 0.90
C GLY A 325 32.58 -12.29 1.35
N THR A 326 32.77 -12.70 2.62
CA THR A 326 32.09 -13.88 3.17
C THR A 326 30.56 -13.64 3.28
N GLY A 327 30.17 -12.40 3.58
CA GLY A 327 28.76 -12.06 3.86
C GLY A 327 28.35 -12.42 5.29
N SER A 328 27.05 -12.50 5.53
CA SER A 328 26.48 -12.79 6.85
C SER A 328 26.82 -14.20 7.32
N VAL A 329 27.19 -14.32 8.59
CA VAL A 329 27.48 -15.59 9.28
C VAL A 329 26.69 -15.61 10.58
N GLU A 330 25.85 -16.64 10.75
CA GLU A 330 24.99 -16.80 11.92
C GLU A 330 25.82 -17.17 13.17
N GLY A 331 25.62 -16.42 14.24
CA GLY A 331 26.19 -16.62 15.56
C GLY A 331 25.19 -17.11 16.58
N ASP A 332 25.34 -16.68 17.82
CA ASP A 332 24.48 -17.11 18.92
C ASP A 332 23.04 -16.55 18.81
N LEU A 333 22.09 -17.30 19.37
CA LEU A 333 20.68 -16.88 19.45
C LEU A 333 20.54 -15.69 20.40
N LEU A 334 19.91 -14.60 19.94
CA LEU A 334 19.68 -13.36 20.71
C LEU A 334 18.25 -13.25 21.23
N SER A 335 17.27 -13.79 20.51
CA SER A 335 15.86 -13.77 20.93
C SER A 335 15.07 -14.92 20.30
N ASN A 336 13.96 -15.32 20.96
CA ASN A 336 13.06 -16.33 20.44
C ASN A 336 11.64 -16.06 20.96
N PHE A 337 10.78 -15.54 20.08
CA PHE A 337 9.41 -15.15 20.43
C PHE A 337 8.37 -15.95 19.68
N LYS A 338 7.24 -16.14 20.35
CA LYS A 338 5.99 -16.54 19.73
C LYS A 338 4.89 -15.57 20.11
N GLU A 339 4.25 -14.99 19.09
CA GLU A 339 3.10 -14.11 19.26
C GLU A 339 1.84 -14.78 18.71
N ASP A 340 0.78 -14.80 19.47
CA ASP A 340 -0.57 -15.10 19.00
C ASP A 340 -1.34 -13.76 18.97
N ARG A 341 -1.72 -13.29 17.75
CA ARG A 341 -2.40 -12.01 17.51
C ARG A 341 -3.79 -12.29 16.97
N SER A 342 -4.78 -11.54 17.43
CA SER A 342 -6.15 -11.70 16.94
C SER A 342 -6.93 -10.40 17.06
N TYR A 343 -7.82 -10.17 16.10
CA TYR A 343 -8.81 -9.11 16.19
C TYR A 343 -10.16 -9.57 15.64
N TYR A 344 -11.21 -8.89 16.08
CA TYR A 344 -12.50 -8.94 15.43
C TYR A 344 -13.05 -7.52 15.20
N ASN A 345 -13.69 -7.36 14.06
CA ASN A 345 -14.44 -6.18 13.67
C ASN A 345 -15.90 -6.53 13.53
N LEU A 346 -16.79 -5.74 14.13
CA LEU A 346 -18.22 -5.74 13.82
C LEU A 346 -18.55 -4.42 13.16
N PHE A 347 -19.20 -4.45 12.00
CA PHE A 347 -19.44 -3.23 11.24
C PHE A 347 -20.86 -3.13 10.71
N PHE A 348 -21.32 -1.91 10.64
CA PHE A 348 -22.59 -1.52 10.04
C PHE A 348 -22.40 -0.27 9.19
N GLU A 349 -23.01 -0.25 8.03
CA GLU A 349 -23.12 0.92 7.16
C GLU A 349 -24.52 1.01 6.59
N ALA A 350 -25.08 2.21 6.52
CA ALA A 350 -26.35 2.47 5.85
C ALA A 350 -26.26 3.72 4.98
N ASP A 351 -26.90 3.67 3.81
CA ASP A 351 -27.01 4.75 2.84
C ASP A 351 -28.49 5.01 2.57
N TYR A 352 -28.94 6.22 2.82
CA TYR A 352 -30.33 6.61 2.69
C TYR A 352 -30.48 7.78 1.73
N ARG A 353 -31.31 7.60 0.71
CA ARG A 353 -31.68 8.64 -0.24
C ARG A 353 -32.78 9.52 0.35
N ILE A 354 -32.42 10.63 0.98
CA ILE A 354 -33.35 11.57 1.64
C ILE A 354 -34.22 12.27 0.62
N SER A 355 -33.66 12.70 -0.53
CA SER A 355 -34.37 13.29 -1.64
C SER A 355 -33.75 12.89 -2.97
N GLU A 356 -34.25 13.37 -4.11
CA GLU A 356 -33.57 13.14 -5.40
C GLU A 356 -32.17 13.74 -5.46
N LYS A 357 -31.95 14.82 -4.69
CA LYS A 357 -30.69 15.57 -4.65
C LYS A 357 -29.82 15.30 -3.42
N LEU A 358 -30.37 14.69 -2.36
CA LEU A 358 -29.70 14.54 -1.08
C LEU A 358 -29.67 13.08 -0.66
N SER A 359 -28.47 12.55 -0.41
CA SER A 359 -28.24 11.25 0.23
C SER A 359 -27.38 11.44 1.47
N ALA A 360 -27.59 10.59 2.47
CA ALA A 360 -26.75 10.53 3.66
C ALA A 360 -26.28 9.10 3.88
N ASP A 361 -25.06 8.93 4.42
CA ASP A 361 -24.59 7.64 4.91
C ASP A 361 -24.13 7.75 6.36
N ILE A 362 -24.32 6.64 7.07
CA ILE A 362 -23.80 6.44 8.42
C ILE A 362 -23.03 5.14 8.44
N GLY A 363 -21.98 5.09 9.24
CA GLY A 363 -21.19 3.89 9.47
C GLY A 363 -20.78 3.77 10.91
N LEU A 364 -20.59 2.55 11.37
CA LEU A 364 -20.08 2.25 12.71
C LEU A 364 -19.24 0.98 12.65
N ASN A 365 -18.08 1.00 13.25
CA ASN A 365 -17.24 -0.17 13.49
C ASN A 365 -16.93 -0.32 14.98
N PHE A 366 -16.92 -1.54 15.45
CA PHE A 366 -16.38 -1.93 16.74
C PHE A 366 -15.23 -2.90 16.52
N ASN A 367 -14.06 -2.54 17.01
CA ASN A 367 -12.86 -3.37 16.95
C ASN A 367 -12.40 -3.79 18.34
N GLN A 368 -11.94 -5.02 18.43
CA GLN A 368 -11.22 -5.53 19.60
C GLN A 368 -9.98 -6.28 19.12
N THR A 369 -8.80 -5.85 19.58
CA THR A 369 -7.51 -6.47 19.25
C THR A 369 -6.87 -7.02 20.52
N ASN A 370 -6.27 -8.22 20.42
CA ASN A 370 -5.61 -8.90 21.51
C ASN A 370 -4.27 -9.50 21.03
N TYR A 371 -3.24 -9.38 21.85
CA TYR A 371 -1.93 -9.96 21.66
C TYR A 371 -1.55 -10.82 22.85
N LYS A 372 -0.83 -11.91 22.58
CA LYS A 372 -0.17 -12.74 23.57
C LYS A 372 1.25 -13.03 23.10
N LEU A 373 2.22 -12.51 23.85
CA LEU A 373 3.63 -12.80 23.67
C LEU A 373 4.02 -13.97 24.58
N ASN A 374 4.80 -14.89 24.04
CA ASN A 374 5.46 -15.94 24.79
C ASN A 374 6.95 -15.88 24.45
N ASP A 375 7.74 -15.42 25.41
CA ASP A 375 9.18 -15.43 25.33
C ASP A 375 9.68 -16.85 25.55
N ARG A 376 10.51 -17.32 24.64
CA ARG A 376 11.08 -18.68 24.65
C ARG A 376 12.60 -18.64 24.78
N PHE A 377 13.16 -17.43 24.86
CA PHE A 377 14.57 -17.25 25.12
C PHE A 377 14.86 -17.45 26.61
N PRO A 378 16.02 -18.02 26.99
CA PRO A 378 16.36 -18.22 28.38
C PRO A 378 16.38 -16.90 29.18
N VAL A 379 15.69 -16.87 30.30
CA VAL A 379 15.68 -15.71 31.21
C VAL A 379 17.02 -15.62 31.93
N THR A 380 17.65 -14.46 31.86
CA THR A 380 18.92 -14.13 32.53
C THR A 380 18.81 -12.76 33.20
N SER A 381 19.85 -12.34 33.95
CA SER A 381 19.90 -10.98 34.53
C SER A 381 19.82 -9.87 33.48
N ASP A 382 20.33 -10.16 32.27
CA ASP A 382 20.45 -9.18 31.18
C ASP A 382 19.33 -9.36 30.13
N ASN A 383 18.54 -10.41 30.26
CA ASN A 383 17.38 -10.69 29.41
C ASN A 383 16.18 -11.11 30.29
N PRO A 384 15.34 -10.18 30.70
CA PRO A 384 14.14 -10.46 31.50
C PRO A 384 13.08 -11.18 30.67
N ASP A 385 12.20 -11.95 31.34
CA ASP A 385 11.06 -12.61 30.70
C ASP A 385 10.06 -11.58 30.16
N GLN A 386 9.84 -11.59 28.84
CA GLN A 386 8.93 -10.70 28.14
C GLN A 386 7.55 -11.34 27.90
N THR A 387 7.26 -12.48 28.50
CA THR A 387 5.96 -13.14 28.35
C THR A 387 4.84 -12.29 28.94
N GLY A 388 3.82 -12.02 28.13
CA GLY A 388 2.70 -11.19 28.57
C GLY A 388 1.52 -11.19 27.62
N THR A 389 0.50 -10.44 27.99
CA THR A 389 -0.69 -10.21 27.15
C THR A 389 -0.99 -8.73 27.10
N PHE A 390 -1.38 -8.27 25.92
CA PHE A 390 -1.83 -6.92 25.68
C PHE A 390 -3.19 -6.94 25.00
N ARG A 391 -4.14 -6.19 25.55
CA ARG A 391 -5.49 -6.08 25.02
C ARG A 391 -5.89 -4.62 24.99
N PHE A 392 -6.20 -4.14 23.79
CA PHE A 392 -6.79 -2.82 23.65
C PHE A 392 -8.20 -2.77 24.23
N ASP A 393 -8.59 -1.59 24.71
CA ASP A 393 -10.01 -1.32 24.91
C ASP A 393 -10.75 -1.35 23.58
N GLY A 394 -12.02 -1.76 23.60
CA GLY A 394 -12.82 -1.81 22.40
C GLY A 394 -12.99 -0.44 21.75
N ILE A 395 -12.62 -0.32 20.47
CA ILE A 395 -12.65 0.96 19.74
C ILE A 395 -13.90 1.04 18.88
N PHE A 396 -14.67 2.13 19.07
CA PHE A 396 -15.79 2.48 18.20
C PHE A 396 -15.36 3.55 17.19
N SER A 397 -15.61 3.29 15.90
CA SER A 397 -15.29 4.21 14.81
C SER A 397 -16.55 4.58 14.04
N PRO A 398 -17.21 5.70 14.40
CA PRO A 398 -18.37 6.21 13.69
C PRO A 398 -17.98 6.97 12.42
N LYS A 399 -18.90 7.02 11.47
CA LYS A 399 -18.85 7.83 10.26
C LYS A 399 -20.23 8.41 9.98
N PHE A 400 -20.24 9.64 9.52
CA PHE A 400 -21.41 10.30 8.96
C PHE A 400 -21.00 11.06 7.70
N GLY A 401 -21.82 10.97 6.64
CA GLY A 401 -21.57 11.71 5.41
C GLY A 401 -22.84 12.08 4.68
N VAL A 402 -22.77 13.13 3.88
CA VAL A 402 -23.84 13.61 3.04
C VAL A 402 -23.33 13.90 1.63
N VAL A 403 -24.15 13.63 0.62
CA VAL A 403 -23.93 14.02 -0.78
C VAL A 403 -25.12 14.84 -1.24
N PHE A 404 -24.84 16.03 -1.76
CA PHE A 404 -25.81 16.91 -2.40
C PHE A 404 -25.54 16.98 -3.91
N SER A 405 -26.45 16.43 -4.71
CA SER A 405 -26.41 16.51 -6.17
C SER A 405 -27.07 17.84 -6.61
N ALA A 406 -26.23 18.87 -6.77
CA ALA A 406 -26.73 20.21 -7.19
C ALA A 406 -27.28 20.17 -8.62
N SER A 407 -26.66 19.34 -9.48
CA SER A 407 -27.14 19.01 -10.83
C SER A 407 -26.73 17.57 -11.20
N ASP A 408 -27.06 17.11 -12.39
CA ASP A 408 -26.64 15.81 -12.91
C ASP A 408 -25.09 15.69 -13.05
N HIS A 409 -24.43 16.85 -13.18
CA HIS A 409 -22.99 16.95 -13.40
C HIS A 409 -22.20 17.44 -12.19
N LEU A 410 -22.85 17.94 -11.13
CA LEU A 410 -22.22 18.54 -9.97
C LEU A 410 -22.71 17.91 -8.68
N ASN A 411 -21.80 17.28 -7.94
CA ASN A 411 -22.05 16.70 -6.63
C ASN A 411 -21.10 17.32 -5.61
N LEU A 412 -21.66 17.76 -4.51
CA LEU A 412 -20.92 18.21 -3.32
C LEU A 412 -21.07 17.14 -2.26
N TYR A 413 -20.04 16.89 -1.48
CA TYR A 413 -20.15 15.99 -0.34
C TYR A 413 -19.42 16.56 0.87
N SER A 414 -19.84 16.12 2.05
CA SER A 414 -19.15 16.36 3.29
C SER A 414 -19.22 15.13 4.16
N SER A 415 -18.16 14.88 4.94
CA SER A 415 -18.14 13.78 5.89
C SER A 415 -17.31 14.10 7.14
N ILE A 416 -17.67 13.41 8.22
CA ILE A 416 -16.88 13.27 9.44
C ILE A 416 -16.73 11.78 9.71
N SER A 417 -15.51 11.34 9.98
CA SER A 417 -15.22 9.94 10.26
C SER A 417 -14.11 9.77 11.27
N HIS A 418 -14.25 8.77 12.11
CA HIS A 418 -13.23 8.36 13.08
C HIS A 418 -12.49 7.12 12.56
N GLY A 419 -11.18 7.07 12.83
CA GLY A 419 -10.35 5.91 12.54
C GLY A 419 -9.30 5.69 13.63
N PHE A 420 -8.64 4.55 13.56
CA PHE A 420 -7.59 4.19 14.49
C PHE A 420 -6.55 3.29 13.83
N SER A 421 -5.38 3.20 14.47
CA SER A 421 -4.34 2.22 14.15
C SER A 421 -3.96 1.46 15.41
N PRO A 422 -3.88 0.11 15.36
CA PRO A 422 -3.41 -0.67 16.51
C PRO A 422 -1.92 -0.39 16.73
N ILE A 423 -1.46 -0.63 17.94
CA ILE A 423 -0.05 -0.63 18.32
C ILE A 423 0.50 -2.02 17.97
N ALA A 424 1.69 -2.10 17.37
CA ALA A 424 2.37 -3.37 17.22
C ALA A 424 2.88 -3.86 18.58
N LEU A 425 2.90 -5.18 18.81
CA LEU A 425 3.31 -5.72 20.10
C LEU A 425 4.77 -5.35 20.45
N SER A 426 5.66 -5.29 19.45
CA SER A 426 7.04 -4.84 19.62
C SER A 426 7.16 -3.40 20.15
N GLU A 427 6.16 -2.55 19.88
CA GLU A 427 6.12 -1.16 20.38
C GLU A 427 5.69 -1.10 21.86
N THR A 428 5.12 -2.18 22.41
CA THR A 428 4.65 -2.23 23.80
C THR A 428 5.71 -2.70 24.77
N LEU A 429 6.86 -3.19 24.32
CA LEU A 429 7.90 -3.73 25.20
C LEU A 429 8.71 -2.61 25.87
N LEU A 430 8.87 -2.71 27.19
CA LEU A 430 9.76 -1.87 28.00
C LEU A 430 11.18 -2.48 28.05
N PRO A 431 12.21 -1.70 28.41
CA PRO A 431 13.57 -2.20 28.53
C PRO A 431 13.74 -3.35 29.55
N ASP A 432 12.84 -3.43 30.54
CA ASP A 432 12.82 -4.52 31.53
C ASP A 432 12.01 -5.75 31.04
N GLY A 433 11.58 -5.74 29.80
CA GLY A 433 10.82 -6.80 29.17
C GLY A 433 9.34 -6.83 29.50
N GLN A 434 8.84 -5.95 30.37
CA GLN A 434 7.40 -5.90 30.64
C GLN A 434 6.64 -5.25 29.48
N ILE A 435 5.39 -5.67 29.31
CA ILE A 435 4.49 -5.05 28.36
C ILE A 435 3.93 -3.77 28.94
N ASN A 436 4.12 -2.63 28.24
CA ASN A 436 3.52 -1.37 28.59
C ASN A 436 2.03 -1.33 28.24
N ASN A 437 1.19 -1.65 29.21
CA ASN A 437 -0.27 -1.64 29.04
C ASN A 437 -0.88 -0.22 29.05
N ASN A 438 -0.07 0.83 29.25
CA ASN A 438 -0.55 2.22 29.27
C ASN A 438 -0.55 2.87 27.90
N LEU A 439 -0.04 2.18 26.87
CA LEU A 439 -0.07 2.70 25.52
C LEU A 439 -1.48 2.68 24.93
N GLU A 440 -1.84 3.77 24.29
CA GLU A 440 -3.12 3.93 23.61
C GLU A 440 -2.93 3.86 22.08
N PRO A 441 -3.88 3.24 21.36
CA PRO A 441 -3.88 3.26 19.90
C PRO A 441 -3.92 4.69 19.37
N GLU A 442 -3.24 4.93 18.26
CA GLU A 442 -3.45 6.19 17.53
C GLU A 442 -4.88 6.24 17.02
N THR A 443 -5.54 7.36 17.26
CA THR A 443 -6.91 7.61 16.77
C THR A 443 -6.95 8.95 16.04
N GLY A 444 -7.93 9.10 15.15
CA GLY A 444 -8.08 10.38 14.45
C GLY A 444 -9.48 10.63 13.93
N TRP A 445 -9.81 11.91 13.87
CA TRP A 445 -11.03 12.41 13.25
C TRP A 445 -10.70 13.08 11.92
N ASN A 446 -11.34 12.60 10.85
CA ASN A 446 -11.23 13.20 9.53
C ASN A 446 -12.50 14.00 9.21
N TYR A 447 -12.33 15.28 8.95
CA TYR A 447 -13.35 16.21 8.47
C TYR A 447 -13.06 16.51 7.01
N GLU A 448 -14.04 16.33 6.13
CA GLU A 448 -13.82 16.44 4.71
C GLU A 448 -15.00 17.10 4.00
N ILE A 449 -14.68 17.99 3.06
CA ILE A 449 -15.63 18.57 2.10
C ILE A 449 -15.05 18.37 0.70
N GLY A 450 -15.85 17.90 -0.24
CA GLY A 450 -15.38 17.71 -1.59
C GLY A 450 -16.43 17.99 -2.66
N LEU A 451 -15.90 18.07 -3.87
CA LEU A 451 -16.66 18.37 -5.08
C LEU A 451 -16.30 17.36 -6.16
N ARG A 452 -17.31 16.88 -6.88
CA ARG A 452 -17.13 16.08 -8.09
C ARG A 452 -18.00 16.67 -9.20
N THR A 453 -17.35 17.03 -10.31
CA THR A 453 -18.06 17.62 -11.44
C THR A 453 -17.59 17.03 -12.77
N GLN A 454 -18.51 17.04 -13.72
CA GLN A 454 -18.28 16.63 -15.10
C GLN A 454 -18.71 17.79 -16.01
N LEU A 455 -17.79 18.26 -16.84
CA LEU A 455 -17.98 19.42 -17.70
C LEU A 455 -17.82 19.02 -19.18
N LEU A 456 -18.31 19.84 -20.09
CA LEU A 456 -18.15 19.68 -21.53
C LEU A 456 -18.56 18.29 -22.05
N ASN A 457 -19.78 17.84 -21.70
CA ASN A 457 -20.31 16.51 -22.04
C ASN A 457 -19.38 15.38 -21.55
N ASN A 458 -18.96 15.45 -20.29
CA ASN A 458 -18.07 14.49 -19.60
C ASN A 458 -16.62 14.47 -20.13
N ARG A 459 -16.22 15.41 -20.98
CA ARG A 459 -14.84 15.50 -21.45
C ARG A 459 -13.86 15.96 -20.38
N ILE A 460 -14.31 16.70 -19.37
CA ILE A 460 -13.51 17.12 -18.22
C ILE A 460 -14.17 16.61 -16.96
N GLN A 461 -13.43 15.88 -16.16
CA GLN A 461 -13.85 15.38 -14.84
C GLN A 461 -12.94 16.02 -13.80
N ILE A 462 -13.54 16.64 -12.78
CA ILE A 462 -12.80 17.30 -11.69
C ILE A 462 -13.30 16.71 -10.38
N HIS A 463 -12.36 16.23 -9.56
CA HIS A 463 -12.58 15.84 -8.18
C HIS A 463 -11.67 16.66 -7.29
N THR A 464 -12.20 17.25 -6.24
CA THR A 464 -11.40 17.94 -5.24
C THR A 464 -11.92 17.62 -3.85
N ALA A 465 -11.00 17.60 -2.89
CA ALA A 465 -11.29 17.44 -1.47
C ALA A 465 -10.43 18.41 -0.65
N LEU A 466 -11.07 19.08 0.28
CA LEU A 466 -10.43 19.78 1.40
C LEU A 466 -10.67 18.94 2.65
N TYR A 467 -9.63 18.69 3.40
CA TYR A 467 -9.73 17.86 4.60
C TYR A 467 -8.87 18.39 5.73
N ARG A 468 -9.29 18.02 6.94
CA ARG A 468 -8.54 18.12 8.18
C ARG A 468 -8.58 16.76 8.87
N LEU A 469 -7.42 16.19 9.18
CA LEU A 469 -7.29 14.98 9.97
C LEU A 469 -6.54 15.34 11.27
N ASP A 470 -7.26 15.27 12.39
CA ASP A 470 -6.74 15.46 13.74
C ASP A 470 -6.37 14.10 14.31
N VAL A 471 -5.08 13.85 14.54
CA VAL A 471 -4.54 12.57 15.03
C VAL A 471 -4.06 12.76 16.46
N ARG A 472 -4.48 11.85 17.33
CA ARG A 472 -4.14 11.83 18.77
C ARG A 472 -3.41 10.55 19.12
N ASN A 473 -2.71 10.60 20.25
CA ASN A 473 -1.92 9.50 20.78
C ASN A 473 -0.86 9.04 19.78
N LEU A 474 -0.22 10.00 19.07
CA LEU A 474 0.84 9.70 18.11
C LEU A 474 1.87 8.76 18.76
N LEU A 475 2.04 7.59 18.18
CA LEU A 475 2.98 6.59 18.67
C LEU A 475 4.34 6.82 18.05
N VAL A 476 5.34 7.02 18.88
CA VAL A 476 6.73 7.29 18.51
C VAL A 476 7.62 6.24 19.14
N ALA A 477 8.51 5.66 18.34
CA ALA A 477 9.59 4.82 18.84
C ALA A 477 10.69 5.71 19.44
N ARG A 478 10.75 5.82 20.76
CA ARG A 478 11.81 6.53 21.46
C ARG A 478 12.97 5.59 21.71
N ARG A 479 14.15 5.99 21.28
CA ARG A 479 15.37 5.23 21.52
C ARG A 479 15.87 5.45 22.98
N THR A 480 16.10 4.36 23.70
CA THR A 480 16.59 4.35 25.09
C THR A 480 18.04 3.85 25.21
N GLY A 481 18.57 3.20 24.18
CA GLY A 481 19.93 2.63 24.15
C GLY A 481 20.38 2.35 22.72
N ASP A 482 21.50 1.65 22.55
CA ASP A 482 22.14 1.47 21.23
C ASP A 482 21.29 0.71 20.22
N ASP A 483 20.37 -0.15 20.59
CA ASP A 483 19.35 -0.77 19.72
C ASP A 483 18.03 -1.00 20.46
N GLN A 484 17.80 -0.23 21.55
CA GLN A 484 16.60 -0.32 22.35
C GLN A 484 15.64 0.82 22.03
N PHE A 485 14.42 0.47 21.70
CA PHE A 485 13.34 1.41 21.44
C PHE A 485 12.16 1.08 22.35
N ILE A 486 11.50 2.10 22.86
CA ILE A 486 10.22 1.99 23.53
C ILE A 486 9.16 2.78 22.77
N GLY A 487 7.95 2.22 22.68
CA GLY A 487 6.81 2.99 22.20
C GLY A 487 6.33 3.95 23.27
N VAL A 488 6.08 5.19 22.88
CA VAL A 488 5.46 6.20 23.72
C VAL A 488 4.38 6.94 22.95
N ASN A 489 3.26 7.27 23.59
CA ASN A 489 2.30 8.20 23.02
C ASN A 489 2.83 9.61 23.25
N ALA A 490 3.31 10.27 22.20
CA ALA A 490 4.13 11.48 22.32
C ALA A 490 3.43 12.75 21.84
N GLY A 491 2.12 12.72 21.47
CA GLY A 491 1.45 13.96 21.11
C GLY A 491 0.34 13.85 20.08
N GLN A 492 0.13 14.95 19.36
CA GLN A 492 -0.95 15.14 18.38
C GLN A 492 -0.38 15.72 17.09
N THR A 493 -1.00 15.34 15.96
CA THR A 493 -0.69 15.93 14.66
C THR A 493 -1.95 16.40 13.96
N LEU A 494 -1.84 17.50 13.25
CA LEU A 494 -2.89 18.08 12.44
C LEU A 494 -2.49 18.02 10.98
N HIS A 495 -3.32 17.38 10.13
CA HIS A 495 -3.06 17.22 8.73
C HIS A 495 -4.13 17.96 7.93
N ASP A 496 -3.82 19.19 7.51
CA ASP A 496 -4.66 19.98 6.61
C ASP A 496 -4.22 19.78 5.16
N GLY A 497 -5.14 19.56 4.25
CA GLY A 497 -4.74 19.34 2.87
C GLY A 497 -5.82 19.62 1.83
N LEU A 498 -5.33 19.85 0.61
CA LEU A 498 -6.15 19.94 -0.60
C LEU A 498 -5.70 18.86 -1.58
N GLU A 499 -6.66 18.13 -2.10
CA GLU A 499 -6.48 17.14 -3.15
C GLU A 499 -7.29 17.56 -4.39
N LEU A 500 -6.67 17.47 -5.56
CA LEU A 500 -7.30 17.79 -6.85
C LEU A 500 -6.94 16.74 -7.89
N THR A 501 -7.95 16.22 -8.57
CA THR A 501 -7.82 15.37 -9.77
C THR A 501 -8.58 16.02 -10.92
N ILE A 502 -7.92 16.18 -12.05
CA ILE A 502 -8.53 16.62 -13.32
C ILE A 502 -8.19 15.59 -14.39
N ASN A 503 -9.21 14.97 -14.97
CA ASN A 503 -9.07 14.09 -16.13
C ASN A 503 -9.76 14.77 -17.33
N SER A 504 -9.04 14.84 -18.46
CA SER A 504 -9.55 15.51 -19.67
C SER A 504 -9.42 14.61 -20.89
N THR A 505 -10.44 14.63 -21.73
CA THR A 505 -10.44 13.97 -23.04
C THR A 505 -10.49 15.05 -24.12
N PHE A 506 -9.38 15.28 -24.80
CA PHE A 506 -9.27 16.29 -25.85
C PHE A 506 -9.82 15.77 -27.18
N ILE A 507 -9.44 14.55 -27.53
CA ILE A 507 -9.83 13.86 -28.77
C ILE A 507 -10.37 12.47 -28.38
N ASP A 508 -11.53 12.13 -28.90
CA ASP A 508 -12.11 10.80 -28.77
C ASP A 508 -12.83 10.48 -30.06
N THR A 509 -12.09 9.97 -31.02
CA THR A 509 -12.56 9.53 -32.34
C THR A 509 -12.21 8.04 -32.53
N GLU A 510 -12.75 7.41 -33.56
CA GLU A 510 -12.38 6.04 -33.91
C GLU A 510 -10.90 5.91 -34.27
N GLU A 511 -10.27 6.97 -34.76
CA GLU A 511 -8.90 6.98 -35.24
C GLU A 511 -7.88 7.34 -34.16
N LEU A 512 -8.24 8.24 -33.22
CA LEU A 512 -7.33 8.78 -32.22
C LEU A 512 -8.07 9.12 -30.91
N THR A 513 -7.53 8.64 -29.81
CA THR A 513 -7.88 9.09 -28.47
C THR A 513 -6.71 9.84 -27.85
N LEU A 514 -6.95 11.06 -27.36
CA LEU A 514 -5.99 11.90 -26.63
C LEU A 514 -6.59 12.33 -25.31
N THR A 515 -5.97 11.89 -24.21
CA THR A 515 -6.38 12.23 -22.85
C THR A 515 -5.25 12.83 -22.05
N SER A 516 -5.59 13.62 -21.03
CA SER A 516 -4.62 14.06 -20.03
C SER A 516 -5.17 13.86 -18.63
N PHE A 517 -4.28 13.84 -17.67
CA PHE A 517 -4.59 13.92 -16.25
C PHE A 517 -3.70 14.95 -15.57
N PHE A 518 -4.23 15.51 -14.48
CA PHE A 518 -3.52 16.38 -13.56
C PHE A 518 -3.98 16.07 -12.15
N ASN A 519 -3.05 15.74 -11.27
CA ASN A 519 -3.30 15.40 -9.87
C ASN A 519 -2.39 16.25 -9.00
N LEU A 520 -2.95 16.82 -7.92
CA LEU A 520 -2.25 17.69 -7.00
C LEU A 520 -2.65 17.34 -5.56
N SER A 521 -1.66 17.28 -4.68
CA SER A 521 -1.81 17.31 -3.24
C SER A 521 -1.03 18.47 -2.68
N LEU A 522 -1.68 19.29 -1.87
CA LEU A 522 -1.04 20.30 -1.03
C LEU A 522 -1.21 19.87 0.42
N ASN A 523 -0.11 19.82 1.16
CA ASN A 523 -0.05 19.23 2.50
C ASN A 523 0.51 20.27 3.48
N ASP A 524 -0.29 20.70 4.45
CA ASP A 524 0.11 21.49 5.61
C ASP A 524 -0.10 20.62 6.86
N TYR A 525 0.91 19.78 7.17
CA TYR A 525 0.84 18.81 8.26
C TYR A 525 1.84 19.18 9.33
N LYS A 526 1.37 19.27 10.57
CA LYS A 526 2.17 19.76 11.69
C LYS A 526 2.01 18.89 12.92
N PHE A 527 3.04 18.89 13.72
CA PHE A 527 2.93 18.51 15.13
C PHE A 527 2.15 19.59 15.86
N GLU A 528 0.96 19.28 16.36
CA GLU A 528 0.18 20.21 17.20
C GLU A 528 0.72 20.21 18.62
N GLU A 529 1.02 19.04 19.14
CA GLU A 529 1.70 18.82 20.41
C GLU A 529 2.69 17.66 20.24
N PHE A 530 3.97 17.92 20.41
CA PHE A 530 4.99 16.86 20.33
C PHE A 530 6.20 17.20 21.20
N ILE A 531 6.27 16.53 22.36
CA ILE A 531 7.38 16.64 23.28
C ILE A 531 8.11 15.30 23.33
N ASP A 532 9.41 15.26 22.97
CA ASP A 532 10.25 14.09 23.05
C ASP A 532 11.48 14.37 23.95
N GLY A 533 11.45 13.83 25.18
CA GLY A 533 12.41 14.16 26.22
C GLY A 533 12.32 15.64 26.61
N ASP A 534 13.43 16.35 26.50
CA ASP A 534 13.52 17.79 26.81
C ASP A 534 13.22 18.67 25.56
N ASN A 535 12.94 18.09 24.42
CA ASN A 535 12.72 18.83 23.17
C ASN A 535 11.22 18.99 22.91
N ASP A 536 10.82 20.21 22.60
CA ASP A 536 9.48 20.54 22.12
C ASP A 536 9.52 20.81 20.63
N PHE A 537 8.86 19.95 19.85
CA PHE A 537 8.74 20.03 18.40
C PHE A 537 7.37 20.53 17.94
N SER A 538 6.53 20.99 18.87
CA SER A 538 5.19 21.50 18.56
C SER A 538 5.26 22.66 17.57
N GLY A 539 4.38 22.65 16.58
CA GLY A 539 4.34 23.64 15.49
C GLY A 539 5.25 23.33 14.29
N ASN A 540 6.18 22.37 14.40
CA ASN A 540 7.03 21.94 13.29
C ASN A 540 6.23 21.14 12.27
N ASP A 541 6.70 21.17 11.02
CA ASP A 541 6.14 20.36 9.94
C ASP A 541 6.35 18.87 10.19
N LEU A 542 5.36 18.04 9.82
CA LEU A 542 5.39 16.60 10.04
C LEU A 542 6.49 15.94 9.22
N THR A 543 7.40 15.27 9.91
CA THR A 543 8.57 14.62 9.34
C THR A 543 8.21 13.55 8.30
N GLY A 544 8.92 13.53 7.18
CA GLY A 544 8.79 12.53 6.12
C GLY A 544 7.60 12.73 5.18
N VAL A 545 6.99 13.90 5.21
CA VAL A 545 5.87 14.26 4.31
C VAL A 545 6.27 15.41 3.40
N PRO A 546 6.12 15.26 2.08
CA PRO A 546 6.36 16.39 1.16
C PRO A 546 5.27 17.45 1.28
N SER A 547 5.66 18.73 1.19
CA SER A 547 4.73 19.86 1.24
C SER A 547 3.71 19.85 0.09
N ASN A 548 4.09 19.27 -1.04
CA ASN A 548 3.21 19.09 -2.18
C ASN A 548 3.66 17.92 -3.07
N ILE A 549 2.70 17.34 -3.79
CA ILE A 549 2.94 16.33 -4.82
C ILE A 549 2.07 16.67 -6.02
N MET A 550 2.68 16.75 -7.20
CA MET A 550 1.98 16.98 -8.46
C MET A 550 2.30 15.86 -9.45
N ASN A 551 1.28 15.32 -10.09
CA ASN A 551 1.43 14.38 -11.20
C ASN A 551 0.60 14.87 -12.38
N ALA A 552 1.21 14.90 -13.56
CA ALA A 552 0.52 15.26 -14.79
C ALA A 552 0.94 14.33 -15.92
N GLY A 553 0.09 14.18 -16.93
CA GLY A 553 0.48 13.39 -18.08
C GLY A 553 -0.50 13.47 -19.23
N ILE A 554 -0.01 13.06 -20.38
CA ILE A 554 -0.76 12.95 -21.63
C ILE A 554 -0.66 11.53 -22.12
N ASN A 555 -1.81 10.94 -22.50
CA ASN A 555 -1.89 9.61 -23.10
C ASN A 555 -2.51 9.73 -24.48
N PHE A 556 -1.96 9.02 -25.46
CA PHE A 556 -2.57 8.85 -26.77
C PHE A 556 -2.68 7.38 -27.16
N SER A 557 -3.69 7.08 -27.97
CA SER A 557 -3.83 5.78 -28.63
C SER A 557 -4.53 5.96 -29.98
N SER A 558 -4.07 5.21 -31.00
CA SER A 558 -4.60 5.28 -32.37
C SER A 558 -5.14 3.95 -32.85
N SER A 559 -6.07 3.98 -33.81
CA SER A 559 -6.60 2.79 -34.49
C SER A 559 -5.52 2.02 -35.28
N LEU A 560 -4.42 2.67 -35.63
CA LEU A 560 -3.26 2.03 -36.25
C LEU A 560 -2.50 1.11 -35.29
N GLY A 561 -2.79 1.21 -33.96
CA GLY A 561 -2.17 0.43 -32.91
C GLY A 561 -1.05 1.16 -32.17
N LEU A 562 -0.67 2.37 -32.59
CA LEU A 562 0.30 3.19 -31.86
C LEU A 562 -0.34 3.75 -30.59
N TYR A 563 0.39 3.68 -29.49
CA TYR A 563 0.01 4.30 -28.22
C TYR A 563 1.22 4.84 -27.49
N GLY A 564 1.00 5.73 -26.55
CA GLY A 564 2.06 6.21 -25.68
C GLY A 564 1.56 7.16 -24.62
N ASN A 565 2.45 7.45 -23.71
CA ASN A 565 2.22 8.42 -22.64
C ASN A 565 3.52 9.13 -22.26
N ILE A 566 3.37 10.36 -21.80
CA ILE A 566 4.40 11.10 -21.09
C ILE A 566 3.84 11.49 -19.73
N ASN A 567 4.60 11.22 -18.68
CA ASN A 567 4.22 11.46 -17.30
C ASN A 567 5.25 12.33 -16.60
N PHE A 568 4.76 13.24 -15.81
CA PHE A 568 5.52 14.19 -15.03
C PHE A 568 5.12 14.03 -13.56
N GLN A 569 6.09 13.89 -12.64
CA GLN A 569 5.91 13.86 -11.21
C GLN A 569 6.82 14.88 -10.53
N HIS A 570 6.24 15.77 -9.76
CA HIS A 570 6.97 16.66 -8.87
C HIS A 570 6.67 16.30 -7.43
N VAL A 571 7.71 16.24 -6.58
CA VAL A 571 7.65 16.03 -5.15
C VAL A 571 8.36 17.18 -4.47
N GLY A 572 7.66 17.89 -3.60
CA GLY A 572 8.20 19.02 -2.84
C GLY A 572 9.18 18.59 -1.75
N GLU A 573 9.79 19.57 -1.12
CA GLU A 573 10.68 19.35 0.05
C GLU A 573 9.99 18.57 1.16
N GLN A 574 10.77 17.74 1.87
CA GLN A 574 10.29 16.94 3.00
C GLN A 574 11.18 17.18 4.22
N PRO A 575 10.62 17.50 5.40
CA PRO A 575 11.40 17.54 6.62
C PRO A 575 11.97 16.13 6.93
N ILE A 576 13.27 16.04 7.19
CA ILE A 576 13.96 14.77 7.50
C ILE A 576 14.04 14.55 9.00
N THR A 577 14.09 15.64 9.79
CA THR A 577 14.18 15.61 11.25
C THR A 577 12.96 16.25 11.90
N ASP A 578 12.59 15.81 13.08
CA ASP A 578 11.48 16.38 13.86
C ASP A 578 11.72 17.85 14.27
N SER A 579 12.99 18.26 14.36
CA SER A 579 13.37 19.67 14.59
C SER A 579 13.25 20.55 13.36
N ASN A 580 12.90 20.00 12.18
CA ASN A 580 12.91 20.68 10.90
C ASN A 580 14.24 21.38 10.57
N SER A 581 15.34 20.85 11.09
CA SER A 581 16.70 21.39 10.84
C SER A 581 17.30 20.90 9.52
N LEU A 582 16.71 19.87 8.91
CA LEU A 582 17.15 19.29 7.65
C LEU A 582 15.94 18.91 6.78
N PHE A 583 16.02 19.23 5.51
CA PHE A 583 15.00 18.89 4.50
C PHE A 583 15.66 18.13 3.34
N SER A 584 14.89 17.27 2.69
CA SER A 584 15.26 16.74 1.37
C SER A 584 14.97 17.80 0.32
N GLU A 585 15.76 17.83 -0.74
CA GLU A 585 15.45 18.67 -1.89
C GLU A 585 14.19 18.20 -2.63
N SER A 586 13.48 19.13 -3.25
CA SER A 586 12.39 18.82 -4.17
C SER A 586 12.96 18.24 -5.46
N TYR A 587 12.19 17.38 -6.14
CA TYR A 587 12.62 16.82 -7.41
C TYR A 587 11.47 16.69 -8.41
N THR A 588 11.84 16.52 -9.69
CA THR A 588 10.88 16.37 -10.78
C THR A 588 11.30 15.27 -11.74
N LEU A 589 10.47 14.26 -11.87
CA LEU A 589 10.70 13.12 -12.76
C LEU A 589 9.81 13.23 -13.99
N THR A 590 10.37 12.93 -15.15
CA THR A 590 9.63 12.79 -16.40
C THR A 590 9.88 11.42 -17.01
N ASN A 591 8.79 10.70 -17.30
CA ASN A 591 8.82 9.34 -17.86
C ASN A 591 8.07 9.29 -19.18
N LEU A 592 8.54 8.48 -20.10
CA LEU A 592 7.96 8.27 -21.43
C LEU A 592 7.75 6.78 -21.68
N LYS A 593 6.60 6.41 -22.23
CA LYS A 593 6.36 5.09 -22.80
C LYS A 593 5.70 5.22 -24.16
N ILE A 594 6.19 4.49 -25.14
CA ILE A 594 5.58 4.33 -26.47
C ILE A 594 5.41 2.87 -26.78
N GLY A 595 4.42 2.54 -27.58
CA GLY A 595 4.20 1.16 -27.97
C GLY A 595 3.31 1.00 -29.20
N PHE A 596 3.30 -0.22 -29.67
CA PHE A 596 2.49 -0.64 -30.80
C PHE A 596 1.75 -1.93 -30.45
N LYS A 597 0.42 -1.88 -30.42
CA LYS A 597 -0.43 -3.00 -30.12
C LYS A 597 -1.42 -3.24 -31.25
N ARG A 598 -1.28 -4.38 -31.92
CA ARG A 598 -2.13 -4.72 -33.07
C ARG A 598 -2.40 -6.21 -33.17
N ARG A 599 -3.58 -6.56 -33.67
CA ARG A 599 -3.90 -7.91 -34.10
C ARG A 599 -3.20 -8.18 -35.44
N VAL A 600 -2.18 -9.03 -35.42
CA VAL A 600 -1.32 -9.33 -36.60
C VAL A 600 -1.79 -10.56 -37.37
N LEU A 601 -2.50 -11.48 -36.67
CA LEU A 601 -3.17 -12.66 -37.26
C LEU A 601 -4.54 -12.80 -36.58
N ASP A 602 -5.43 -13.63 -37.17
CA ASP A 602 -6.82 -13.76 -36.70
C ASP A 602 -6.93 -14.02 -35.19
N LYS A 603 -5.97 -14.71 -34.61
CA LYS A 603 -5.94 -15.09 -33.21
C LYS A 603 -4.78 -14.51 -32.42
N ILE A 604 -3.87 -13.77 -33.05
CA ILE A 604 -2.64 -13.25 -32.41
C ILE A 604 -2.67 -11.74 -32.36
N THR A 605 -2.56 -11.20 -31.15
CA THR A 605 -2.29 -9.78 -30.88
C THR A 605 -0.86 -9.62 -30.40
N LEU A 606 -0.10 -8.77 -31.07
CA LEU A 606 1.25 -8.37 -30.70
C LEU A 606 1.21 -7.01 -30.02
N ASN A 607 1.94 -6.87 -28.92
CA ASN A 607 2.19 -5.59 -28.26
C ASN A 607 3.71 -5.45 -28.04
N ILE A 608 4.31 -4.41 -28.60
CA ILE A 608 5.72 -4.07 -28.41
C ILE A 608 5.76 -2.69 -27.79
N PHE A 609 6.59 -2.51 -26.76
CA PHE A 609 6.71 -1.21 -26.09
C PHE A 609 8.16 -0.90 -25.72
N TYR A 610 8.41 0.38 -25.59
CA TYR A 610 9.68 0.94 -25.11
C TYR A 610 9.37 2.08 -24.15
N GLY A 611 10.14 2.22 -23.10
CA GLY A 611 9.99 3.28 -22.13
C GLY A 611 11.32 3.80 -21.61
N ILE A 612 11.28 5.02 -21.11
CA ILE A 612 12.38 5.72 -20.46
C ILE A 612 11.82 6.29 -19.16
N ASP A 613 12.39 5.90 -18.04
CA ASP A 613 12.12 6.53 -16.74
C ASP A 613 13.24 7.53 -16.43
N ASN A 614 12.86 8.66 -15.78
CA ASN A 614 13.78 9.76 -15.42
C ASN A 614 14.58 10.29 -16.62
N ILE A 615 13.89 10.79 -17.65
CA ILE A 615 14.48 11.21 -18.94
C ILE A 615 15.58 12.27 -18.76
N PHE A 616 15.44 13.15 -17.77
CA PHE A 616 16.35 14.27 -17.54
C PHE A 616 17.49 13.96 -16.58
N ASP A 617 17.59 12.67 -16.16
CA ASP A 617 18.64 12.17 -15.25
C ASP A 617 18.72 12.96 -13.93
N GLU A 618 17.54 13.29 -13.39
CA GLU A 618 17.41 14.01 -12.12
C GLU A 618 17.97 13.16 -10.97
N ALA A 619 18.87 13.73 -10.18
CA ALA A 619 19.35 13.13 -8.95
C ALA A 619 18.35 13.39 -7.82
N TYR A 620 17.82 12.36 -7.19
CA TYR A 620 16.76 12.50 -6.20
C TYR A 620 16.80 11.40 -5.12
N ALA A 621 16.27 11.72 -3.94
CA ALA A 621 16.02 10.74 -2.91
C ALA A 621 14.65 10.07 -3.13
N SER A 622 14.65 8.81 -3.55
CA SER A 622 13.42 8.03 -3.77
C SER A 622 12.73 7.63 -2.46
N GLN A 623 13.50 7.58 -1.37
CA GLN A 623 13.05 7.41 0.01
C GLN A 623 13.99 8.16 0.95
N ILE A 624 13.46 8.62 2.08
CA ILE A 624 14.26 9.19 3.16
C ILE A 624 14.10 8.35 4.44
N LEU A 625 15.19 8.21 5.20
CA LEU A 625 15.19 7.66 6.54
C LEU A 625 15.11 8.83 7.53
N ILE A 626 13.95 9.00 8.15
CA ILE A 626 13.71 10.09 9.10
C ILE A 626 14.50 9.90 10.39
N ASN A 627 14.94 11.00 11.00
CA ASN A 627 15.64 11.02 12.30
C ASN A 627 16.83 10.05 12.41
N ALA A 628 17.52 9.79 11.27
CA ALA A 628 18.68 8.92 11.27
C ALA A 628 19.78 9.49 12.18
N ARG A 629 20.49 8.61 12.89
CA ARG A 629 21.56 8.98 13.82
C ARG A 629 22.92 8.60 13.27
N ALA A 630 23.93 9.31 13.72
CA ALA A 630 25.34 8.95 13.52
C ALA A 630 25.68 7.68 14.32
N PHE A 631 26.45 6.78 13.73
CA PHE A 631 26.97 5.59 14.39
C PHE A 631 28.48 5.50 14.20
N GLY A 632 29.21 5.17 15.28
CA GLY A 632 30.65 4.95 15.19
C GLY A 632 31.46 6.14 14.65
N GLY A 633 30.98 7.37 14.84
CA GLY A 633 31.60 8.59 14.31
C GLY A 633 31.31 8.88 12.84
N ASN A 634 30.49 8.07 12.17
CA ASN A 634 30.05 8.31 10.79
C ASN A 634 28.84 9.24 10.73
N ALA A 635 28.71 10.00 9.63
CA ALA A 635 27.55 10.86 9.38
C ALA A 635 26.23 10.05 9.31
N PRO A 636 25.09 10.65 9.69
CA PRO A 636 23.78 10.01 9.59
C PRO A 636 23.44 9.65 8.14
N ARG A 637 22.75 8.53 7.93
CA ARG A 637 22.37 8.00 6.62
C ARG A 637 20.89 8.25 6.36
N TYR A 638 20.58 9.36 5.69
CA TYR A 638 19.21 9.79 5.45
C TYR A 638 18.64 9.36 4.11
N PHE A 639 19.49 9.13 3.09
CA PHE A 639 19.04 9.12 1.71
C PHE A 639 19.09 7.74 1.07
N TYR A 640 18.01 7.40 0.34
CA TYR A 640 17.98 6.29 -0.61
C TYR A 640 18.00 6.91 -2.02
N PRO A 641 19.11 6.84 -2.76
CA PRO A 641 19.17 7.36 -4.11
C PRO A 641 18.15 6.71 -5.04
N GLY A 642 17.47 7.53 -5.82
CA GLY A 642 16.60 7.06 -6.89
C GLY A 642 17.40 6.58 -8.10
N ASN A 643 16.76 5.82 -8.98
CA ASN A 643 17.39 5.38 -10.21
C ASN A 643 17.69 6.58 -11.13
N PRO A 644 18.89 6.67 -11.73
CA PRO A 644 19.18 7.62 -12.79
C PRO A 644 18.33 7.31 -14.03
N VAL A 645 18.56 8.03 -15.15
CA VAL A 645 17.90 7.70 -16.41
C VAL A 645 18.03 6.21 -16.72
N ASN A 646 16.90 5.55 -16.97
CA ASN A 646 16.91 4.14 -17.25
C ASN A 646 15.86 3.77 -18.32
N TYR A 647 16.08 2.65 -18.97
CA TYR A 647 15.35 2.22 -20.15
C TYR A 647 14.75 0.85 -19.94
N TYR A 648 13.58 0.63 -20.53
CA TYR A 648 12.96 -0.69 -20.60
C TYR A 648 12.24 -0.90 -21.92
N ALA A 649 12.17 -2.15 -22.36
CA ALA A 649 11.41 -2.57 -23.53
C ALA A 649 10.76 -3.91 -23.28
N GLY A 650 9.72 -4.22 -24.03
CA GLY A 650 9.08 -5.51 -23.91
C GLY A 650 8.23 -5.89 -25.12
N VAL A 651 7.97 -7.19 -25.20
CA VAL A 651 7.14 -7.81 -26.23
C VAL A 651 6.14 -8.71 -25.54
N ASN A 652 4.84 -8.50 -25.84
CA ASN A 652 3.75 -9.37 -25.40
C ASN A 652 3.05 -9.97 -26.61
N VAL A 653 2.90 -11.27 -26.60
CA VAL A 653 2.12 -12.04 -27.60
C VAL A 653 0.91 -12.62 -26.90
N ASN A 654 -0.29 -12.25 -27.38
CA ASN A 654 -1.55 -12.79 -26.87
C ASN A 654 -2.22 -13.64 -27.96
N TYR A 655 -2.56 -14.88 -27.61
CA TYR A 655 -3.28 -15.81 -28.45
C TYR A 655 -4.71 -16.01 -27.96
N SER A 656 -5.70 -15.78 -28.81
CA SER A 656 -7.12 -15.99 -28.51
C SER A 656 -7.59 -17.30 -29.16
N PHE A 657 -8.19 -18.17 -28.35
CA PHE A 657 -8.63 -19.49 -28.78
C PHE A 657 -9.93 -19.46 -29.59
#